data_b8f0b484af9917128b31fbc64dc1ce17
#
_entry.id   b8f0b484af9917128b31fbc64dc1ce17
#
_cell.length_a   1.000
_cell.length_b   1.000
_cell.length_c   1.000
_cell.angle_alpha   90.00
_cell.angle_beta   90.00
_cell.angle_gamma   90.00
#
_symmetry.space_group_name_H-M   'P 1'
#
loop_
_entity.id
_entity.type
_entity.pdbx_description
1 polymer ?
#
loop_
_entity_poly.entity_id
_entity_poly.type
_entity_poly.pdbx_seq_one_letter_code
_entity_poly.pdbx_strand_id
1 'polypeptide(L)'
;MISAILFISFFIFLILGVPIGICLGLSSVCAILYSGTSLTIVATNMYSGISKFLLLAIPFFVLSGNIMAKAGISKRLIKFVDTCVGHKKGGIAIVCVIVACFFGAISGSGPATVAALGMVLIPAMIERGGFSAPFSTALMATSSSIAIVIPPSIAFVVYASITGVSIADMFTAGIVPGILMGVALVIVVMLEARKNNIQPTQKKASGKERWDAFKDAFWGFLMPVIILGGIYGSVFTPTEAAAVSVVYGLFVGIFIYKDIKIKDLWELMVDSAKTTGGIMLIVASASLFSFVCTKFGIAQAASDLLGSVAHNQFVFLLIVNVIFLIAGCFIDANSAMYIFIPIMLPVCKALGYDVVAFGIVATVNLAIGQVTPPVGVNLFVAISVKLKKGMEVTIQQISKAVMPMIGASVVVLLLITYIPGISTFLPKALAGENGAYSGTVTASSDSADDAQDSTGGSGDSYNDIADYSDLGWEEQTWNFTCSTTETSTWAEGGRKFGELMEKATGGKVKVNVYAADQLTNGNQSEGIQALMNGDPVQISMHSNLIYSAFDPRFNVVSLPFLFDSVEDADAKLDGEAGEKLKAILDEYNLHCMGIAENGFRQLTNSRQEVRSVEDMKNLKIRVAGSNLLMECYKRWGADATNMNWSETYTALQQKTVEGQENPLPAIDAASVQEVQPYCSLWNANYDCLFFCINGDIYNSLTPEQQEVIDECGKLATDYEREINRAGDDEIMSRWQKENGVTITQNEDMDIDSFKKAVDGIDEWYQKELEDQGYDDAKELIAAFQ
;
A
#
# COMPACT_ATOMS: atom_id res chain seq x y z
N MET A 1 15.28 -23.73 9.31
CA MET A 1 14.40 -24.37 10.33
C MET A 1 13.19 -23.49 10.66
N ILE A 2 13.33 -22.19 10.83
CA ILE A 2 12.25 -21.24 11.15
C ILE A 2 11.15 -21.27 10.08
N SER A 3 11.50 -21.29 8.80
CA SER A 3 10.54 -21.41 7.68
C SER A 3 9.66 -22.68 7.80
N ALA A 4 10.27 -23.79 8.19
CA ALA A 4 9.53 -25.03 8.40
C ALA A 4 8.54 -24.92 9.59
N ILE A 5 8.95 -24.28 10.69
CA ILE A 5 8.07 -24.03 11.85
C ILE A 5 6.91 -23.14 11.43
N LEU A 6 7.17 -22.04 10.71
CA LEU A 6 6.15 -21.10 10.24
C LEU A 6 5.08 -21.81 9.38
N PHE A 7 5.48 -22.52 8.34
CA PHE A 7 4.53 -23.16 7.43
C PHE A 7 3.89 -24.42 8.02
N ILE A 8 4.63 -25.26 8.73
CA ILE A 8 4.07 -26.48 9.35
C ILE A 8 3.03 -26.09 10.41
N SER A 9 3.34 -25.14 11.30
CA SER A 9 2.37 -24.69 12.30
C SER A 9 1.14 -24.03 11.66
N PHE A 10 1.33 -23.23 10.60
CA PHE A 10 0.22 -22.64 9.84
C PHE A 10 -0.73 -23.72 9.29
N PHE A 11 -0.19 -24.73 8.62
CA PHE A 11 -1.02 -25.81 8.07
C PHE A 11 -1.65 -26.71 9.15
N ILE A 12 -0.96 -26.93 10.28
CA ILE A 12 -1.55 -27.65 11.42
C ILE A 12 -2.76 -26.89 11.96
N PHE A 13 -2.64 -25.59 12.22
CA PHE A 13 -3.76 -24.77 12.71
C PHE A 13 -4.90 -24.72 11.69
N LEU A 14 -4.58 -24.61 10.40
CA LEU A 14 -5.58 -24.62 9.33
C LEU A 14 -6.36 -25.96 9.27
N ILE A 15 -5.68 -27.09 9.38
CA ILE A 15 -6.30 -28.43 9.40
C ILE A 15 -7.18 -28.61 10.64
N LEU A 16 -6.77 -28.03 11.77
CA LEU A 16 -7.57 -28.03 13.00
C LEU A 16 -8.81 -27.13 12.91
N GLY A 17 -9.02 -26.42 11.82
CA GLY A 17 -10.18 -25.56 11.60
C GLY A 17 -10.09 -24.20 12.28
N VAL A 18 -8.90 -23.75 12.66
CA VAL A 18 -8.68 -22.42 13.24
C VAL A 18 -8.89 -21.36 12.14
N PRO A 19 -9.55 -20.22 12.43
CA PRO A 19 -9.69 -19.14 11.45
C PRO A 19 -8.35 -18.64 10.91
N ILE A 20 -8.29 -18.35 9.59
CA ILE A 20 -7.04 -18.08 8.84
C ILE A 20 -6.24 -16.93 9.46
N GLY A 21 -6.91 -15.81 9.84
CA GLY A 21 -6.21 -14.71 10.49
C GLY A 21 -5.49 -15.12 11.77
N ILE A 22 -6.12 -16.01 12.56
CA ILE A 22 -5.50 -16.55 13.78
C ILE A 22 -4.38 -17.55 13.42
N CYS A 23 -4.53 -18.36 12.36
CA CYS A 23 -3.46 -19.25 11.89
C CYS A 23 -2.20 -18.45 11.52
N LEU A 24 -2.34 -17.36 10.78
CA LEU A 24 -1.23 -16.46 10.39
C LEU A 24 -0.54 -15.86 11.61
N GLY A 25 -1.31 -15.33 12.56
CA GLY A 25 -0.76 -14.74 13.78
C GLY A 25 -0.05 -15.77 14.66
N LEU A 26 -0.70 -16.91 14.97
CA LEU A 26 -0.12 -17.93 15.83
C LEU A 26 1.11 -18.60 15.21
N SER A 27 1.11 -18.88 13.90
CA SER A 27 2.29 -19.46 13.24
C SER A 27 3.47 -18.52 13.26
N SER A 28 3.23 -17.22 13.09
CA SER A 28 4.25 -16.18 13.20
C SER A 28 4.80 -16.08 14.62
N VAL A 29 3.94 -16.13 15.64
CA VAL A 29 4.35 -16.16 17.05
C VAL A 29 5.19 -17.40 17.34
N CYS A 30 4.82 -18.58 16.84
CA CYS A 30 5.63 -19.79 16.99
C CYS A 30 7.04 -19.63 16.39
N ALA A 31 7.14 -19.02 15.21
CA ALA A 31 8.42 -18.75 14.55
C ALA A 31 9.28 -17.74 15.34
N ILE A 32 8.65 -16.66 15.84
CA ILE A 32 9.28 -15.62 16.66
C ILE A 32 9.81 -16.20 17.97
N LEU A 33 9.00 -16.98 18.69
CA LEU A 33 9.42 -17.65 19.93
C LEU A 33 10.59 -18.58 19.71
N TYR A 34 10.59 -19.34 18.62
CA TYR A 34 11.68 -20.26 18.31
C TYR A 34 12.99 -19.53 17.96
N SER A 35 12.88 -18.36 17.33
CA SER A 35 14.04 -17.55 16.92
C SER A 35 14.67 -16.76 18.07
N GLY A 36 14.02 -16.68 19.24
CA GLY A 36 14.47 -15.83 20.36
C GLY A 36 14.19 -14.33 20.16
N THR A 37 13.49 -13.96 19.11
CA THR A 37 13.09 -12.58 18.83
C THR A 37 12.13 -12.06 19.90
N SER A 38 12.23 -10.78 20.28
CA SER A 38 11.34 -10.15 21.27
C SER A 38 9.86 -10.23 20.89
N LEU A 39 9.00 -10.60 21.86
CA LEU A 39 7.54 -10.63 21.65
C LEU A 39 6.91 -9.25 21.48
N THR A 40 7.60 -8.18 21.83
CA THR A 40 7.13 -6.80 21.59
C THR A 40 6.85 -6.58 20.11
N ILE A 41 7.64 -7.18 19.23
CA ILE A 41 7.51 -7.13 17.77
C ILE A 41 6.13 -7.62 17.29
N VAL A 42 5.50 -8.55 18.02
CA VAL A 42 4.15 -9.04 17.65
C VAL A 42 3.14 -7.89 17.71
N ALA A 43 3.14 -7.14 18.79
CA ALA A 43 2.19 -6.04 18.98
C ALA A 43 2.47 -4.86 18.02
N THR A 44 3.73 -4.48 17.86
CA THR A 44 4.13 -3.37 16.98
C THR A 44 3.81 -3.67 15.53
N ASN A 45 4.20 -4.83 14.98
CA ASN A 45 3.90 -5.20 13.59
C ASN A 45 2.41 -5.40 13.31
N MET A 46 1.64 -5.94 14.25
CA MET A 46 0.20 -6.06 14.10
C MET A 46 -0.49 -4.68 14.09
N TYR A 47 -0.04 -3.75 14.91
CA TYR A 47 -0.56 -2.40 14.97
C TYR A 47 -0.20 -1.60 13.70
N SER A 48 1.06 -1.56 13.34
CA SER A 48 1.57 -0.89 12.14
C SER A 48 0.87 -1.38 10.87
N GLY A 49 0.66 -2.70 10.77
CA GLY A 49 -0.03 -3.30 9.63
C GLY A 49 -1.46 -2.78 9.40
N ILE A 50 -2.16 -2.35 10.44
CA ILE A 50 -3.54 -1.81 10.34
C ILE A 50 -3.62 -0.29 10.42
N SER A 51 -2.55 0.38 10.78
CA SER A 51 -2.52 1.85 10.94
C SER A 51 -2.37 2.62 9.63
N LYS A 52 -2.32 1.93 8.48
CA LYS A 52 -2.19 2.56 7.17
C LYS A 52 -3.44 3.33 6.78
N PHE A 53 -3.26 4.58 6.34
CA PHE A 53 -4.35 5.49 5.95
C PHE A 53 -5.30 4.90 4.89
N LEU A 54 -4.74 4.19 3.90
CA LEU A 54 -5.51 3.56 2.82
C LEU A 54 -6.55 2.55 3.33
N LEU A 55 -6.27 1.87 4.44
CA LEU A 55 -7.15 0.87 5.02
C LEU A 55 -8.42 1.45 5.63
N LEU A 56 -8.46 2.78 5.91
CA LEU A 56 -9.67 3.47 6.38
C LEU A 56 -10.82 3.39 5.38
N ALA A 57 -10.56 3.17 4.10
CA ALA A 57 -11.61 2.95 3.09
C ALA A 57 -12.43 1.69 3.36
N ILE A 58 -11.84 0.64 3.94
CA ILE A 58 -12.48 -0.67 4.16
C ILE A 58 -13.71 -0.57 5.07
N PRO A 59 -13.64 -0.02 6.31
CA PRO A 59 -14.81 0.09 7.18
C PRO A 59 -15.95 0.88 6.53
N PHE A 60 -15.64 1.95 5.80
CA PHE A 60 -16.67 2.74 5.13
C PHE A 60 -17.31 2.00 3.95
N PHE A 61 -16.54 1.29 3.11
CA PHE A 61 -17.12 0.48 2.04
C PHE A 61 -17.95 -0.68 2.58
N VAL A 62 -17.52 -1.35 3.65
CA VAL A 62 -18.31 -2.42 4.31
C VAL A 62 -19.63 -1.86 4.83
N LEU A 63 -19.59 -0.72 5.54
CA LEU A 63 -20.78 -0.06 6.07
C LEU A 63 -21.73 0.39 4.94
N SER A 64 -21.18 1.03 3.91
CA SER A 64 -21.93 1.44 2.72
C SER A 64 -22.63 0.26 2.04
N GLY A 65 -21.93 -0.86 1.83
CA GLY A 65 -22.50 -2.08 1.25
C GLY A 65 -23.66 -2.64 2.07
N ASN A 66 -23.55 -2.68 3.42
CA ASN A 66 -24.61 -3.14 4.32
C ASN A 66 -25.82 -2.20 4.31
N ILE A 67 -25.59 -0.89 4.32
CA ILE A 67 -26.66 0.13 4.20
C ILE A 67 -27.43 -0.06 2.90
N MET A 68 -26.73 -0.20 1.78
CA MET A 68 -27.34 -0.34 0.46
C MET A 68 -28.13 -1.65 0.31
N ALA A 69 -27.63 -2.74 0.91
CA ALA A 69 -28.39 -4.00 0.97
C ALA A 69 -29.70 -3.84 1.75
N LYS A 70 -29.67 -3.17 2.90
CA LYS A 70 -30.83 -2.92 3.75
C LYS A 70 -31.81 -1.91 3.12
N ALA A 71 -31.30 -0.93 2.34
CA ALA A 71 -32.10 0.06 1.62
C ALA A 71 -32.94 -0.52 0.47
N GLY A 72 -32.93 -1.83 0.26
CA GLY A 72 -33.77 -2.51 -0.74
C GLY A 72 -33.38 -2.20 -2.20
N ILE A 73 -32.15 -1.71 -2.43
CA ILE A 73 -31.65 -1.38 -3.79
C ILE A 73 -31.58 -2.62 -4.64
N SER A 74 -31.16 -3.76 -4.07
CA SER A 74 -31.09 -5.04 -4.78
C SER A 74 -32.40 -5.43 -5.44
N LYS A 75 -33.54 -5.27 -4.74
CA LYS A 75 -34.87 -5.57 -5.28
C LYS A 75 -35.23 -4.68 -6.47
N ARG A 76 -34.88 -3.39 -6.41
CA ARG A 76 -35.14 -2.41 -7.47
C ARG A 76 -34.28 -2.64 -8.70
N LEU A 77 -33.00 -2.97 -8.48
CA LEU A 77 -32.08 -3.36 -9.54
C LEU A 77 -32.54 -4.64 -10.27
N ILE A 78 -32.92 -5.68 -9.51
CA ILE A 78 -33.48 -6.92 -10.08
C ILE A 78 -34.67 -6.60 -10.97
N LYS A 79 -35.63 -5.80 -10.47
CA LYS A 79 -36.83 -5.40 -11.22
C LYS A 79 -36.49 -4.66 -12.51
N PHE A 80 -35.58 -3.70 -12.46
CA PHE A 80 -35.16 -2.94 -13.65
C PHE A 80 -34.49 -3.84 -14.69
N VAL A 81 -33.47 -4.63 -14.29
CA VAL A 81 -32.75 -5.52 -15.20
C VAL A 81 -33.70 -6.60 -15.77
N ASP A 82 -34.63 -7.12 -14.97
CA ASP A 82 -35.64 -8.09 -15.42
C ASP A 82 -36.56 -7.50 -16.51
N THR A 83 -36.95 -6.21 -16.39
CA THR A 83 -37.75 -5.55 -17.46
C THR A 83 -36.91 -5.34 -18.75
N CYS A 84 -35.59 -5.26 -18.66
CA CYS A 84 -34.70 -5.05 -19.81
C CYS A 84 -34.38 -6.35 -20.55
N VAL A 85 -34.04 -7.42 -19.82
CA VAL A 85 -33.50 -8.67 -20.40
C VAL A 85 -34.31 -9.92 -20.08
N GLY A 86 -35.26 -9.89 -19.15
CA GLY A 86 -36.07 -11.04 -18.72
C GLY A 86 -36.86 -11.72 -19.82
N HIS A 87 -37.17 -11.02 -20.89
CA HIS A 87 -37.87 -11.54 -22.06
C HIS A 87 -37.01 -12.41 -23.01
N LYS A 88 -35.69 -12.51 -22.75
CA LYS A 88 -34.76 -13.32 -23.55
C LYS A 88 -34.74 -14.77 -23.05
N LYS A 89 -34.30 -15.72 -23.93
CA LYS A 89 -34.03 -17.11 -23.50
C LYS A 89 -32.97 -17.10 -22.37
N GLY A 90 -33.30 -17.72 -21.23
CA GLY A 90 -32.46 -17.68 -20.05
C GLY A 90 -32.44 -16.32 -19.35
N GLY A 91 -33.40 -15.43 -19.62
CA GLY A 91 -33.42 -14.03 -19.18
C GLY A 91 -33.19 -13.85 -17.69
N ILE A 92 -33.82 -14.61 -16.81
CA ILE A 92 -33.68 -14.49 -15.36
C ILE A 92 -32.27 -14.87 -14.87
N ALA A 93 -31.59 -15.81 -15.54
CA ALA A 93 -30.20 -16.15 -15.23
C ALA A 93 -29.22 -15.05 -15.71
N ILE A 94 -29.53 -14.41 -16.87
CA ILE A 94 -28.80 -13.22 -17.33
C ILE A 94 -28.99 -12.05 -16.32
N VAL A 95 -30.22 -11.87 -15.79
CA VAL A 95 -30.51 -10.91 -14.72
C VAL A 95 -29.64 -11.17 -13.50
N CYS A 96 -29.46 -12.45 -13.12
CA CYS A 96 -28.59 -12.82 -12.01
C CYS A 96 -27.16 -12.31 -12.19
N VAL A 97 -26.55 -12.53 -13.36
CA VAL A 97 -25.17 -12.09 -13.66
C VAL A 97 -25.09 -10.56 -13.63
N ILE A 98 -25.98 -9.88 -14.34
CA ILE A 98 -25.94 -8.40 -14.43
C ILE A 98 -26.14 -7.75 -13.06
N VAL A 99 -27.13 -8.23 -12.28
CA VAL A 99 -27.41 -7.68 -10.95
C VAL A 99 -26.28 -7.98 -9.99
N ALA A 100 -25.64 -9.16 -10.08
CA ALA A 100 -24.46 -9.47 -9.27
C ALA A 100 -23.29 -8.56 -9.59
N CYS A 101 -23.06 -8.19 -10.86
CA CYS A 101 -22.05 -7.19 -11.23
C CYS A 101 -22.36 -5.81 -10.61
N PHE A 102 -23.59 -5.32 -10.73
CA PHE A 102 -23.97 -4.03 -10.15
C PHE A 102 -23.95 -4.04 -8.62
N PHE A 103 -24.43 -5.11 -8.01
CA PHE A 103 -24.41 -5.22 -6.55
C PHE A 103 -22.98 -5.43 -6.03
N GLY A 104 -22.16 -6.11 -6.81
CA GLY A 104 -20.72 -6.23 -6.57
C GLY A 104 -20.03 -4.87 -6.50
N ALA A 105 -20.36 -3.99 -7.47
CA ALA A 105 -19.88 -2.57 -7.49
C ALA A 105 -20.36 -1.72 -6.29
N ILE A 106 -21.14 -2.30 -5.38
CA ILE A 106 -21.61 -1.64 -4.16
C ILE A 106 -21.01 -2.32 -2.92
N SER A 107 -21.01 -3.68 -2.91
CA SER A 107 -20.64 -4.46 -1.73
C SER A 107 -19.13 -4.78 -1.65
N GLY A 108 -18.44 -4.84 -2.78
CA GLY A 108 -17.03 -5.23 -2.86
C GLY A 108 -16.70 -6.64 -2.33
N SER A 109 -17.74 -7.48 -2.04
CA SER A 109 -17.58 -8.78 -1.39
C SER A 109 -18.44 -9.86 -2.04
N GLY A 110 -17.80 -10.95 -2.46
CA GLY A 110 -18.49 -12.11 -3.06
C GLY A 110 -19.51 -12.77 -2.11
N PRO A 111 -19.08 -13.22 -0.91
CA PRO A 111 -19.99 -13.85 0.06
C PRO A 111 -21.19 -12.98 0.45
N ALA A 112 -20.97 -11.66 0.65
CA ALA A 112 -22.04 -10.71 0.95
C ALA A 112 -23.04 -10.61 -0.21
N THR A 113 -22.57 -10.60 -1.45
CA THR A 113 -23.41 -10.58 -2.66
C THR A 113 -24.25 -11.84 -2.77
N VAL A 114 -23.68 -13.04 -2.51
CA VAL A 114 -24.46 -14.31 -2.48
C VAL A 114 -25.56 -14.24 -1.42
N ALA A 115 -25.22 -13.80 -0.21
CA ALA A 115 -26.18 -13.72 0.89
C ALA A 115 -27.34 -12.77 0.58
N ALA A 116 -27.05 -11.59 0.01
CA ALA A 116 -28.05 -10.57 -0.31
C ALA A 116 -28.96 -10.95 -1.49
N LEU A 117 -28.43 -11.55 -2.54
CA LEU A 117 -29.15 -11.81 -3.78
C LEU A 117 -29.66 -13.25 -3.88
N GLY A 118 -28.98 -14.22 -3.25
CA GLY A 118 -29.24 -15.65 -3.41
C GLY A 118 -30.65 -16.05 -3.02
N MET A 119 -31.18 -15.50 -1.91
CA MET A 119 -32.54 -15.78 -1.44
C MET A 119 -33.64 -15.39 -2.45
N VAL A 120 -33.37 -14.45 -3.34
CA VAL A 120 -34.34 -13.95 -4.33
C VAL A 120 -34.09 -14.58 -5.69
N LEU A 121 -32.84 -14.60 -6.14
CA LEU A 121 -32.50 -14.99 -7.53
C LEU A 121 -32.43 -16.51 -7.73
N ILE A 122 -31.95 -17.29 -6.74
CA ILE A 122 -31.88 -18.75 -6.88
C ILE A 122 -33.28 -19.34 -7.08
N PRO A 123 -34.30 -19.08 -6.21
CA PRO A 123 -35.65 -19.55 -6.43
C PRO A 123 -36.26 -19.04 -7.76
N ALA A 124 -36.00 -17.78 -8.12
CA ALA A 124 -36.50 -17.20 -9.36
C ALA A 124 -35.94 -17.90 -10.60
N MET A 125 -34.67 -18.28 -10.60
CA MET A 125 -34.07 -19.06 -11.70
C MET A 125 -34.63 -20.47 -11.80
N ILE A 126 -34.96 -21.11 -10.68
CA ILE A 126 -35.54 -22.45 -10.63
C ILE A 126 -37.02 -22.40 -11.04
N GLU A 127 -37.86 -21.65 -10.33
CA GLU A 127 -39.33 -21.63 -10.48
C GLU A 127 -39.78 -20.95 -11.76
N ARG A 128 -39.18 -19.78 -12.08
CA ARG A 128 -39.56 -18.99 -13.26
C ARG A 128 -38.67 -19.28 -14.44
N GLY A 129 -37.37 -19.51 -14.22
CA GLY A 129 -36.37 -19.68 -15.25
C GLY A 129 -36.28 -21.10 -15.80
N GLY A 130 -36.77 -22.12 -15.10
CA GLY A 130 -36.69 -23.52 -15.50
C GLY A 130 -35.25 -24.10 -15.45
N PHE A 131 -34.32 -23.43 -14.76
CA PHE A 131 -32.98 -23.94 -14.55
C PHE A 131 -32.94 -24.94 -13.39
N SER A 132 -32.03 -25.90 -13.45
CA SER A 132 -31.82 -26.84 -12.34
C SER A 132 -31.31 -26.12 -11.08
N ALA A 133 -31.64 -26.61 -9.89
CA ALA A 133 -31.21 -26.05 -8.64
C ALA A 133 -29.65 -25.98 -8.52
N PRO A 134 -28.89 -27.05 -8.91
CA PRO A 134 -27.42 -26.97 -8.90
C PRO A 134 -26.86 -25.87 -9.81
N PHE A 135 -27.37 -25.70 -11.02
CA PHE A 135 -26.94 -24.68 -11.96
C PHE A 135 -27.24 -23.27 -11.42
N SER A 136 -28.45 -23.05 -10.90
CA SER A 136 -28.90 -21.77 -10.38
C SER A 136 -28.04 -21.34 -9.16
N THR A 137 -27.75 -22.27 -8.26
CA THR A 137 -26.92 -22.03 -7.09
C THR A 137 -25.45 -21.78 -7.48
N ALA A 138 -24.90 -22.56 -8.43
CA ALA A 138 -23.57 -22.37 -8.98
C ALA A 138 -23.42 -21.02 -9.70
N LEU A 139 -24.40 -20.63 -10.50
CA LEU A 139 -24.39 -19.36 -11.22
C LEU A 139 -24.42 -18.17 -10.23
N MET A 140 -25.24 -18.24 -9.19
CA MET A 140 -25.28 -17.21 -8.16
C MET A 140 -23.93 -17.08 -7.47
N ALA A 141 -23.31 -18.19 -7.05
CA ALA A 141 -22.00 -18.22 -6.45
C ALA A 141 -20.91 -17.60 -7.35
N THR A 142 -20.88 -18.01 -8.64
CA THR A 142 -19.87 -17.55 -9.60
C THR A 142 -20.11 -16.09 -10.01
N SER A 143 -21.36 -15.68 -10.22
CA SER A 143 -21.67 -14.28 -10.54
C SER A 143 -21.26 -13.35 -9.39
N SER A 144 -21.39 -13.80 -8.15
CA SER A 144 -21.01 -13.00 -6.99
C SER A 144 -19.50 -12.87 -6.81
N SER A 145 -18.69 -13.79 -7.35
CA SER A 145 -17.23 -13.65 -7.28
C SER A 145 -16.70 -12.47 -8.09
N ILE A 146 -17.48 -11.98 -9.07
CA ILE A 146 -17.14 -10.76 -9.82
C ILE A 146 -17.12 -9.52 -8.92
N ALA A 147 -17.80 -9.56 -7.78
CA ALA A 147 -17.88 -8.44 -6.83
C ALA A 147 -16.52 -7.99 -6.27
N ILE A 148 -15.52 -8.87 -6.23
CA ILE A 148 -14.16 -8.47 -5.80
C ILE A 148 -13.30 -7.92 -6.94
N VAL A 149 -13.79 -8.00 -8.19
CA VAL A 149 -13.11 -7.51 -9.40
C VAL A 149 -13.69 -6.18 -9.87
N ILE A 150 -15.03 -6.01 -9.80
CA ILE A 150 -15.69 -4.73 -10.16
C ILE A 150 -15.55 -3.74 -9.00
N PRO A 151 -15.02 -2.50 -9.24
CA PRO A 151 -14.85 -1.50 -8.21
C PRO A 151 -16.18 -0.91 -7.69
N PRO A 152 -16.20 -0.45 -6.40
CA PRO A 152 -15.10 -0.53 -5.45
C PRO A 152 -14.88 -1.93 -4.89
N SER A 153 -13.62 -2.33 -4.72
CA SER A 153 -13.23 -3.66 -4.26
C SER A 153 -12.30 -3.57 -3.05
N ILE A 154 -12.65 -4.29 -1.98
CA ILE A 154 -11.82 -4.39 -0.78
C ILE A 154 -10.48 -5.06 -1.13
N ALA A 155 -10.48 -6.06 -2.01
CA ALA A 155 -9.27 -6.74 -2.43
C ALA A 155 -8.28 -5.80 -3.14
N PHE A 156 -8.76 -4.85 -3.93
CA PHE A 156 -7.92 -3.82 -4.55
C PHE A 156 -7.32 -2.84 -3.53
N VAL A 157 -8.09 -2.47 -2.50
CA VAL A 157 -7.56 -1.64 -1.39
C VAL A 157 -6.45 -2.39 -0.66
N VAL A 158 -6.65 -3.68 -0.36
CA VAL A 158 -5.64 -4.55 0.26
C VAL A 158 -4.41 -4.67 -0.63
N TYR A 159 -4.58 -4.95 -1.92
CA TYR A 159 -3.46 -5.03 -2.86
C TYR A 159 -2.66 -3.72 -2.91
N ALA A 160 -3.34 -2.59 -3.03
CA ALA A 160 -2.71 -1.27 -3.04
C ALA A 160 -1.95 -0.98 -1.73
N SER A 161 -2.48 -1.41 -0.58
CA SER A 161 -1.80 -1.23 0.73
C SER A 161 -0.52 -2.06 0.88
N ILE A 162 -0.38 -3.15 0.11
CA ILE A 162 0.82 -4.00 0.08
C ILE A 162 1.86 -3.46 -0.91
N THR A 163 1.41 -3.01 -2.07
CA THR A 163 2.28 -2.73 -3.24
C THR A 163 2.59 -1.26 -3.44
N GLY A 164 1.83 -0.36 -2.80
CA GLY A 164 1.95 1.09 -2.98
C GLY A 164 1.28 1.66 -4.23
N VAL A 165 0.65 0.83 -5.09
CA VAL A 165 -0.04 1.32 -6.29
C VAL A 165 -1.30 2.11 -5.94
N SER A 166 -1.72 2.99 -6.86
CA SER A 166 -2.93 3.78 -6.71
C SER A 166 -4.20 2.91 -6.64
N ILE A 167 -5.03 3.15 -5.61
CA ILE A 167 -6.36 2.51 -5.52
C ILE A 167 -7.25 2.93 -6.70
N ALA A 168 -7.13 4.19 -7.18
CA ALA A 168 -7.88 4.67 -8.33
C ALA A 168 -7.52 3.89 -9.60
N ASP A 169 -6.21 3.64 -9.83
CA ASP A 169 -5.74 2.83 -10.96
C ASP A 169 -6.24 1.39 -10.85
N MET A 170 -6.17 0.78 -9.68
CA MET A 170 -6.72 -0.55 -9.43
C MET A 170 -8.21 -0.63 -9.70
N PHE A 171 -8.98 0.38 -9.25
CA PHE A 171 -10.42 0.44 -9.51
C PHE A 171 -10.71 0.57 -10.98
N THR A 172 -10.00 1.45 -11.69
CA THR A 172 -10.17 1.65 -13.14
C THR A 172 -9.79 0.40 -13.91
N ALA A 173 -8.68 -0.24 -13.55
CA ALA A 173 -8.18 -1.45 -14.19
C ALA A 173 -9.12 -2.66 -14.02
N GLY A 174 -9.90 -2.72 -12.93
CA GLY A 174 -10.85 -3.80 -12.65
C GLY A 174 -12.14 -3.77 -13.47
N ILE A 175 -12.51 -2.61 -14.05
CA ILE A 175 -13.79 -2.45 -14.78
C ILE A 175 -13.88 -3.39 -15.97
N VAL A 176 -12.91 -3.33 -16.86
CA VAL A 176 -12.93 -4.14 -18.11
C VAL A 176 -12.85 -5.64 -17.83
N PRO A 177 -11.92 -6.16 -17.00
CA PRO A 177 -11.90 -7.55 -16.58
C PRO A 177 -13.20 -8.02 -15.92
N GLY A 178 -13.79 -7.23 -15.03
CA GLY A 178 -15.07 -7.57 -14.39
C GLY A 178 -16.23 -7.68 -15.38
N ILE A 179 -16.31 -6.79 -16.36
CA ILE A 179 -17.30 -6.85 -17.45
C ILE A 179 -17.06 -8.10 -18.31
N LEU A 180 -15.81 -8.41 -18.66
CA LEU A 180 -15.47 -9.60 -19.44
C LEU A 180 -15.87 -10.89 -18.72
N MET A 181 -15.66 -10.99 -17.40
CA MET A 181 -16.14 -12.10 -16.59
C MET A 181 -17.67 -12.22 -16.65
N GLY A 182 -18.38 -11.10 -16.50
CA GLY A 182 -19.85 -11.07 -16.63
C GLY A 182 -20.31 -11.53 -18.00
N VAL A 183 -19.68 -11.07 -19.08
CA VAL A 183 -20.00 -11.51 -20.45
C VAL A 183 -19.74 -13.01 -20.64
N ALA A 184 -18.62 -13.53 -20.13
CA ALA A 184 -18.31 -14.95 -20.20
C ALA A 184 -19.37 -15.80 -19.50
N LEU A 185 -19.84 -15.39 -18.31
CA LEU A 185 -20.92 -16.09 -17.61
C LEU A 185 -22.27 -16.01 -18.38
N VAL A 186 -22.58 -14.86 -18.99
CA VAL A 186 -23.78 -14.73 -19.84
C VAL A 186 -23.72 -15.69 -21.01
N ILE A 187 -22.54 -15.90 -21.63
CA ILE A 187 -22.36 -16.89 -22.69
C ILE A 187 -22.65 -18.30 -22.16
N VAL A 188 -22.14 -18.66 -20.98
CA VAL A 188 -22.43 -19.97 -20.35
C VAL A 188 -23.94 -20.13 -20.11
N VAL A 189 -24.60 -19.10 -19.58
CA VAL A 189 -26.06 -19.10 -19.38
C VAL A 189 -26.80 -19.32 -20.69
N MET A 190 -26.39 -18.63 -21.77
CA MET A 190 -27.03 -18.77 -23.08
C MET A 190 -26.84 -20.16 -23.68
N LEU A 191 -25.67 -20.79 -23.52
CA LEU A 191 -25.38 -22.14 -23.94
C LEU A 191 -26.22 -23.14 -23.16
N GLU A 192 -26.32 -23.03 -21.84
CA GLU A 192 -27.14 -23.91 -21.01
C GLU A 192 -28.63 -23.75 -21.31
N ALA A 193 -29.11 -22.53 -21.51
CA ALA A 193 -30.49 -22.24 -21.89
C ALA A 193 -30.86 -22.85 -23.26
N ARG A 194 -29.90 -22.86 -24.22
CA ARG A 194 -30.08 -23.51 -25.51
C ARG A 194 -30.10 -25.04 -25.37
N LYS A 195 -29.17 -25.61 -24.61
CA LYS A 195 -29.04 -27.05 -24.36
C LYS A 195 -30.31 -27.65 -23.75
N ASN A 196 -30.87 -26.95 -22.75
CA ASN A 196 -32.07 -27.39 -22.03
C ASN A 196 -33.37 -26.84 -22.61
N ASN A 197 -33.33 -26.22 -23.80
CA ASN A 197 -34.46 -25.67 -24.52
C ASN A 197 -35.38 -24.73 -23.70
N ILE A 198 -34.75 -23.94 -22.81
CA ILE A 198 -35.44 -23.01 -21.91
C ILE A 198 -36.11 -21.91 -22.73
N GLN A 199 -37.40 -21.71 -22.50
CA GLN A 199 -38.20 -20.71 -23.17
C GLN A 199 -38.23 -19.39 -22.41
N PRO A 200 -38.43 -18.23 -23.07
CA PRO A 200 -38.65 -16.98 -22.41
C PRO A 200 -39.88 -17.04 -21.48
N THR A 201 -39.72 -16.57 -20.23
CA THR A 201 -40.78 -16.64 -19.22
C THR A 201 -41.64 -15.39 -19.17
N GLN A 202 -41.23 -14.31 -19.84
CA GLN A 202 -41.91 -13.03 -19.83
C GLN A 202 -42.06 -12.43 -21.23
N LYS A 203 -43.11 -11.62 -21.41
CA LYS A 203 -43.25 -10.77 -22.59
C LYS A 203 -42.29 -9.58 -22.50
N LYS A 204 -41.89 -9.03 -23.63
CA LYS A 204 -41.05 -7.84 -23.69
C LYS A 204 -41.78 -6.68 -23.01
N ALA A 205 -41.20 -6.10 -21.94
CA ALA A 205 -41.76 -4.97 -21.24
C ALA A 205 -41.85 -3.72 -22.13
N SER A 206 -42.89 -2.94 -21.95
CA SER A 206 -43.10 -1.69 -22.66
C SER A 206 -42.03 -0.63 -22.27
N GLY A 207 -41.83 0.39 -23.11
CA GLY A 207 -40.90 1.49 -22.81
C GLY A 207 -41.28 2.22 -21.50
N LYS A 208 -42.58 2.34 -21.20
CA LYS A 208 -43.05 2.98 -19.97
C LYS A 208 -42.67 2.15 -18.75
N GLU A 209 -42.91 0.84 -18.77
CA GLU A 209 -42.55 -0.06 -17.66
C GLU A 209 -41.03 -0.05 -17.37
N ARG A 210 -40.18 -0.01 -18.44
CA ARG A 210 -38.73 0.12 -18.29
C ARG A 210 -38.33 1.45 -17.67
N TRP A 211 -38.97 2.54 -18.10
CA TRP A 211 -38.72 3.87 -17.60
C TRP A 211 -39.15 4.02 -16.13
N ASP A 212 -40.28 3.46 -15.76
CA ASP A 212 -40.75 3.47 -14.36
C ASP A 212 -39.84 2.62 -13.45
N ALA A 213 -39.39 1.45 -13.93
CA ALA A 213 -38.44 0.62 -13.21
C ALA A 213 -37.03 1.30 -13.11
N PHE A 214 -36.62 2.02 -14.14
CA PHE A 214 -35.40 2.82 -14.10
C PHE A 214 -35.45 3.94 -13.06
N LYS A 215 -36.55 4.70 -13.03
CA LYS A 215 -36.77 5.75 -12.02
C LYS A 215 -36.69 5.20 -10.60
N ASP A 216 -37.29 4.03 -10.37
CA ASP A 216 -37.28 3.36 -9.06
C ASP A 216 -35.87 2.91 -8.66
N ALA A 217 -35.03 2.46 -9.61
CA ALA A 217 -33.67 2.02 -9.40
C ALA A 217 -32.61 3.15 -9.49
N PHE A 218 -32.99 4.34 -9.98
CA PHE A 218 -32.08 5.43 -10.32
C PHE A 218 -31.10 5.80 -9.20
N TRP A 219 -31.63 5.99 -7.99
CA TRP A 219 -30.80 6.33 -6.83
C TRP A 219 -29.78 5.25 -6.46
N GLY A 220 -30.11 3.97 -6.74
CA GLY A 220 -29.14 2.88 -6.59
C GLY A 220 -28.01 2.91 -7.63
N PHE A 221 -28.33 3.29 -8.89
CA PHE A 221 -27.33 3.44 -9.94
C PHE A 221 -26.40 4.64 -9.72
N LEU A 222 -26.89 5.68 -9.07
CA LEU A 222 -26.11 6.90 -8.85
C LEU A 222 -24.94 6.66 -7.88
N MET A 223 -25.03 5.67 -7.00
CA MET A 223 -23.99 5.36 -6.01
C MET A 223 -22.62 5.03 -6.63
N PRO A 224 -22.49 4.00 -7.52
CA PRO A 224 -21.23 3.76 -8.20
C PRO A 224 -20.75 4.96 -9.01
N VAL A 225 -21.67 5.76 -9.58
CA VAL A 225 -21.32 6.98 -10.33
C VAL A 225 -20.74 8.05 -9.41
N ILE A 226 -21.28 8.23 -8.19
CA ILE A 226 -20.74 9.18 -7.19
C ILE A 226 -19.34 8.72 -6.76
N ILE A 227 -19.18 7.44 -6.43
CA ILE A 227 -17.89 6.91 -5.97
C ILE A 227 -16.85 7.04 -7.07
N LEU A 228 -17.07 6.41 -8.21
CA LEU A 228 -16.07 6.35 -9.29
C LEU A 228 -15.90 7.70 -9.98
N GLY A 229 -17.00 8.41 -10.21
CA GLY A 229 -16.97 9.76 -10.80
C GLY A 229 -16.28 10.77 -9.88
N GLY A 230 -16.47 10.67 -8.56
CA GLY A 230 -15.79 11.51 -7.58
C GLY A 230 -14.29 11.24 -7.51
N ILE A 231 -13.89 9.95 -7.54
CA ILE A 231 -12.47 9.55 -7.54
C ILE A 231 -11.79 9.99 -8.85
N TYR A 232 -12.37 9.65 -10.01
CA TYR A 232 -11.75 9.96 -11.31
C TYR A 232 -11.82 11.45 -11.67
N GLY A 233 -12.84 12.14 -11.16
CA GLY A 233 -12.94 13.61 -11.26
C GLY A 233 -12.02 14.34 -10.29
N SER A 234 -11.19 13.63 -9.51
CA SER A 234 -10.31 14.20 -8.48
C SER A 234 -11.04 15.08 -7.45
N VAL A 235 -12.35 14.80 -7.22
CA VAL A 235 -13.19 15.50 -6.23
C VAL A 235 -13.02 14.86 -4.85
N PHE A 236 -12.85 13.54 -4.83
CA PHE A 236 -12.70 12.73 -3.60
C PHE A 236 -11.55 11.75 -3.73
N THR A 237 -10.82 11.56 -2.63
CA THR A 237 -9.94 10.40 -2.46
C THR A 237 -10.79 9.12 -2.33
N PRO A 238 -10.23 7.92 -2.55
CA PRO A 238 -10.97 6.66 -2.34
C PRO A 238 -11.55 6.52 -0.94
N THR A 239 -10.87 7.02 0.09
CA THR A 239 -11.34 7.00 1.48
C THR A 239 -12.51 7.96 1.69
N GLU A 240 -12.41 9.19 1.18
CA GLU A 240 -13.51 10.16 1.22
C GLU A 240 -14.72 9.68 0.40
N ALA A 241 -14.50 9.11 -0.79
CA ALA A 241 -15.57 8.52 -1.59
C ALA A 241 -16.30 7.39 -0.84
N ALA A 242 -15.56 6.57 -0.08
CA ALA A 242 -16.15 5.56 0.78
C ALA A 242 -17.02 6.19 1.88
N ALA A 243 -16.57 7.25 2.54
CA ALA A 243 -17.33 7.97 3.55
C ALA A 243 -18.58 8.66 2.95
N VAL A 244 -18.44 9.34 1.80
CA VAL A 244 -19.54 9.96 1.06
C VAL A 244 -20.59 8.90 0.67
N SER A 245 -20.16 7.70 0.29
CA SER A 245 -21.06 6.60 -0.04
C SER A 245 -21.93 6.15 1.13
N VAL A 246 -21.40 6.17 2.36
CA VAL A 246 -22.17 5.89 3.58
C VAL A 246 -23.26 6.95 3.78
N VAL A 247 -22.88 8.24 3.72
CA VAL A 247 -23.83 9.36 3.88
C VAL A 247 -24.91 9.30 2.81
N TYR A 248 -24.51 9.10 1.55
CA TYR A 248 -25.45 8.96 0.44
C TYR A 248 -26.39 7.77 0.62
N GLY A 249 -25.85 6.60 0.98
CA GLY A 249 -26.65 5.38 1.21
C GLY A 249 -27.68 5.56 2.33
N LEU A 250 -27.30 6.21 3.42
CA LEU A 250 -28.23 6.57 4.52
C LEU A 250 -29.31 7.54 4.06
N PHE A 251 -28.92 8.57 3.30
CA PHE A 251 -29.88 9.55 2.75
C PHE A 251 -30.92 8.85 1.87
N VAL A 252 -30.46 8.03 0.93
CA VAL A 252 -31.38 7.29 0.03
C VAL A 252 -32.24 6.29 0.81
N GLY A 253 -31.64 5.54 1.72
CA GLY A 253 -32.35 4.50 2.49
C GLY A 253 -33.39 5.03 3.45
N ILE A 254 -33.13 6.17 4.10
CA ILE A 254 -34.03 6.77 5.11
C ILE A 254 -35.06 7.70 4.46
N PHE A 255 -34.64 8.61 3.58
CA PHE A 255 -35.51 9.70 3.10
C PHE A 255 -36.21 9.36 1.79
N ILE A 256 -35.52 8.68 0.86
CA ILE A 256 -36.06 8.40 -0.48
C ILE A 256 -36.82 7.06 -0.50
N TYR A 257 -36.13 5.98 -0.16
CA TYR A 257 -36.73 4.64 -0.20
C TYR A 257 -37.50 4.29 1.07
N LYS A 258 -37.15 4.91 2.21
CA LYS A 258 -37.80 4.70 3.53
C LYS A 258 -37.76 3.24 4.00
N ASP A 259 -36.82 2.47 3.49
CA ASP A 259 -36.64 1.05 3.84
C ASP A 259 -35.77 0.89 5.12
N ILE A 260 -34.98 1.92 5.50
CA ILE A 260 -34.14 1.95 6.71
C ILE A 260 -34.85 2.80 7.79
N LYS A 261 -35.06 2.22 8.96
CA LYS A 261 -35.53 2.92 10.16
C LYS A 261 -34.36 3.24 11.08
N ILE A 262 -34.50 4.30 11.90
CA ILE A 262 -33.43 4.71 12.83
C ILE A 262 -32.99 3.56 13.75
N LYS A 263 -33.91 2.69 14.17
CA LYS A 263 -33.60 1.50 14.97
C LYS A 263 -32.70 0.48 14.26
N ASP A 264 -32.71 0.46 12.92
CA ASP A 264 -31.92 -0.48 12.13
C ASP A 264 -30.46 -0.02 12.02
N LEU A 265 -30.15 1.26 12.32
CA LEU A 265 -28.81 1.82 12.23
C LEU A 265 -27.83 1.15 13.19
N TRP A 266 -28.28 0.85 14.41
CA TRP A 266 -27.45 0.17 15.39
C TRP A 266 -27.03 -1.23 14.90
N GLU A 267 -27.97 -2.01 14.39
CA GLU A 267 -27.71 -3.34 13.82
C GLU A 267 -26.72 -3.26 12.64
N LEU A 268 -26.94 -2.29 11.72
CA LEU A 268 -26.06 -2.06 10.57
C LEU A 268 -24.63 -1.70 11.00
N MET A 269 -24.47 -0.83 12.00
CA MET A 269 -23.16 -0.45 12.52
C MET A 269 -22.46 -1.64 13.18
N VAL A 270 -23.16 -2.41 14.01
CA VAL A 270 -22.60 -3.60 14.68
C VAL A 270 -22.18 -4.67 13.68
N ASP A 271 -23.00 -4.96 12.67
CA ASP A 271 -22.67 -5.97 11.67
C ASP A 271 -21.51 -5.52 10.77
N SER A 272 -21.45 -4.24 10.45
CA SER A 272 -20.31 -3.67 9.69
C SER A 272 -19.04 -3.68 10.53
N ALA A 273 -19.11 -3.34 11.81
CA ALA A 273 -17.97 -3.40 12.72
C ALA A 273 -17.43 -4.82 12.91
N LYS A 274 -18.31 -5.83 13.03
CA LYS A 274 -17.89 -7.24 13.09
C LYS A 274 -17.16 -7.68 11.82
N THR A 275 -17.68 -7.31 10.65
CA THR A 275 -17.08 -7.65 9.36
C THR A 275 -15.72 -6.95 9.22
N THR A 276 -15.66 -5.65 9.50
CA THR A 276 -14.43 -4.85 9.47
C THR A 276 -13.38 -5.40 10.44
N GLY A 277 -13.79 -5.68 11.69
CA GLY A 277 -12.87 -6.24 12.70
C GLY A 277 -12.28 -7.59 12.28
N GLY A 278 -13.07 -8.44 11.62
CA GLY A 278 -12.57 -9.68 11.03
C GLY A 278 -11.52 -9.45 9.94
N ILE A 279 -11.75 -8.48 9.04
CA ILE A 279 -10.80 -8.12 7.99
C ILE A 279 -9.53 -7.51 8.61
N MET A 280 -9.66 -6.56 9.55
CA MET A 280 -8.52 -5.92 10.20
C MET A 280 -7.65 -6.92 10.99
N LEU A 281 -8.28 -7.91 11.65
CA LEU A 281 -7.52 -8.98 12.33
C LEU A 281 -6.70 -9.80 11.33
N ILE A 282 -7.27 -10.11 10.16
CA ILE A 282 -6.53 -10.81 9.10
C ILE A 282 -5.36 -9.94 8.63
N VAL A 283 -5.58 -8.65 8.39
CA VAL A 283 -4.54 -7.70 7.95
C VAL A 283 -3.41 -7.62 8.97
N ALA A 284 -3.74 -7.43 10.26
CA ALA A 284 -2.76 -7.36 11.34
C ALA A 284 -1.91 -8.65 11.43
N SER A 285 -2.56 -9.81 11.43
CA SER A 285 -1.88 -11.10 11.52
C SER A 285 -1.03 -11.41 10.28
N ALA A 286 -1.50 -11.00 9.12
CA ALA A 286 -0.79 -11.19 7.85
C ALA A 286 0.41 -10.24 7.73
N SER A 287 0.33 -9.02 8.28
CA SER A 287 1.46 -8.12 8.39
C SER A 287 2.58 -8.74 9.24
N LEU A 288 2.23 -9.31 10.40
CA LEU A 288 3.17 -10.05 11.22
C LEU A 288 3.78 -11.26 10.49
N PHE A 289 2.99 -11.99 9.71
CA PHE A 289 3.46 -13.12 8.90
C PHE A 289 4.43 -12.65 7.81
N SER A 290 4.12 -11.57 7.12
CA SER A 290 4.99 -10.94 6.12
C SER A 290 6.32 -10.50 6.73
N PHE A 291 6.29 -9.87 7.91
CA PHE A 291 7.49 -9.51 8.67
C PHE A 291 8.38 -10.73 8.93
N VAL A 292 7.81 -11.83 9.42
CA VAL A 292 8.57 -13.07 9.67
C VAL A 292 9.19 -13.62 8.37
N CYS A 293 8.43 -13.58 7.26
CA CYS A 293 8.95 -13.98 5.96
C CYS A 293 10.12 -13.10 5.49
N THR A 294 10.05 -11.79 5.71
CA THR A 294 11.11 -10.84 5.34
C THR A 294 12.32 -11.00 6.24
N LYS A 295 12.14 -10.94 7.55
CA LYS A 295 13.24 -11.03 8.55
C LYS A 295 14.10 -12.28 8.38
N PHE A 296 13.48 -13.43 8.07
CA PHE A 296 14.19 -14.70 7.93
C PHE A 296 14.51 -15.08 6.48
N GLY A 297 14.49 -14.12 5.56
CA GLY A 297 14.87 -14.27 4.16
C GLY A 297 14.00 -15.28 3.38
N ILE A 298 12.80 -15.60 3.89
CA ILE A 298 11.91 -16.59 3.24
C ILE A 298 11.39 -16.01 1.92
N ALA A 299 11.05 -14.73 1.91
CA ALA A 299 10.59 -14.04 0.71
C ALA A 299 11.69 -14.02 -0.37
N GLN A 300 12.94 -13.72 0.02
CA GLN A 300 14.08 -13.72 -0.91
C GLN A 300 14.36 -15.11 -1.45
N ALA A 301 14.47 -16.13 -0.60
CA ALA A 301 14.69 -17.51 -1.03
C ALA A 301 13.59 -18.04 -1.96
N ALA A 302 12.34 -17.65 -1.73
CA ALA A 302 11.23 -18.00 -2.60
C ALA A 302 11.27 -17.23 -3.93
N SER A 303 11.70 -15.96 -3.90
CA SER A 303 11.92 -15.13 -5.09
C SER A 303 13.04 -15.73 -5.96
N ASP A 304 14.17 -16.10 -5.37
CA ASP A 304 15.30 -16.73 -6.07
C ASP A 304 14.91 -18.07 -6.69
N LEU A 305 14.13 -18.88 -5.95
CA LEU A 305 13.60 -20.14 -6.47
C LEU A 305 12.65 -19.89 -7.65
N LEU A 306 11.74 -18.93 -7.53
CA LEU A 306 10.84 -18.55 -8.62
C LEU A 306 11.60 -18.02 -9.82
N GLY A 307 12.60 -17.17 -9.62
CA GLY A 307 13.50 -16.65 -10.67
C GLY A 307 14.29 -17.75 -11.37
N SER A 308 14.78 -18.74 -10.63
CA SER A 308 15.49 -19.89 -11.20
C SER A 308 14.63 -20.80 -12.09
N VAL A 309 13.32 -20.91 -11.79
CA VAL A 309 12.35 -21.72 -12.54
C VAL A 309 11.68 -20.91 -13.65
N ALA A 310 11.37 -19.64 -13.38
CA ALA A 310 10.65 -18.75 -14.26
C ALA A 310 11.64 -17.92 -15.13
N HIS A 311 12.28 -18.56 -16.09
CA HIS A 311 13.25 -17.90 -16.99
C HIS A 311 12.65 -16.80 -17.89
N ASN A 312 11.33 -16.65 -17.91
CA ASN A 312 10.65 -15.59 -18.66
C ASN A 312 9.28 -15.26 -18.05
N GLN A 313 8.77 -14.10 -18.38
CA GLN A 313 7.50 -13.57 -17.93
C GLN A 313 6.32 -14.53 -18.15
N PHE A 314 6.30 -15.28 -19.27
CA PHE A 314 5.20 -16.20 -19.59
C PHE A 314 5.11 -17.34 -18.56
N VAL A 315 6.24 -17.97 -18.24
CA VAL A 315 6.32 -19.09 -17.28
C VAL A 315 6.00 -18.59 -15.86
N PHE A 316 6.53 -17.43 -15.48
CA PHE A 316 6.23 -16.80 -14.21
C PHE A 316 4.72 -16.62 -14.02
N LEU A 317 4.04 -15.98 -14.98
CA LEU A 317 2.61 -15.72 -14.92
C LEU A 317 1.77 -17.01 -14.90
N LEU A 318 2.24 -18.06 -15.56
CA LEU A 318 1.58 -19.37 -15.50
C LEU A 318 1.66 -19.97 -14.10
N ILE A 319 2.84 -19.94 -13.48
CA ILE A 319 3.07 -20.41 -12.10
C ILE A 319 2.19 -19.60 -11.12
N VAL A 320 2.19 -18.27 -11.25
CA VAL A 320 1.38 -17.36 -10.45
C VAL A 320 -0.10 -17.74 -10.57
N ASN A 321 -0.62 -17.93 -11.77
CA ASN A 321 -2.01 -18.33 -11.99
C ASN A 321 -2.36 -19.63 -11.27
N VAL A 322 -1.48 -20.63 -11.34
CA VAL A 322 -1.70 -21.93 -10.67
C VAL A 322 -1.71 -21.77 -9.15
N ILE A 323 -0.72 -21.04 -8.59
CA ILE A 323 -0.61 -20.83 -7.14
C ILE A 323 -1.83 -20.07 -6.61
N PHE A 324 -2.23 -18.97 -7.24
CA PHE A 324 -3.39 -18.19 -6.78
C PHE A 324 -4.72 -18.92 -6.95
N LEU A 325 -4.90 -19.73 -8.02
CA LEU A 325 -6.08 -20.57 -8.16
C LEU A 325 -6.17 -21.61 -7.05
N ILE A 326 -5.07 -22.27 -6.73
CA ILE A 326 -5.01 -23.25 -5.63
C ILE A 326 -5.26 -22.55 -4.29
N ALA A 327 -4.55 -21.45 -4.03
CA ALA A 327 -4.72 -20.69 -2.78
C ALA A 327 -6.17 -20.22 -2.58
N GLY A 328 -6.78 -19.64 -3.62
CA GLY A 328 -8.15 -19.15 -3.59
C GLY A 328 -9.21 -20.23 -3.36
N CYS A 329 -8.88 -21.52 -3.60
CA CYS A 329 -9.80 -22.63 -3.26
C CYS A 329 -9.95 -22.78 -1.73
N PHE A 330 -8.92 -22.45 -0.95
CA PHE A 330 -8.83 -22.74 0.48
C PHE A 330 -8.93 -21.51 1.37
N ILE A 331 -8.41 -20.36 0.90
CA ILE A 331 -8.27 -19.14 1.67
C ILE A 331 -8.98 -17.97 0.97
N ASP A 332 -9.37 -16.96 1.74
CA ASP A 332 -9.99 -15.75 1.18
C ASP A 332 -8.98 -14.87 0.43
N ALA A 333 -9.49 -13.98 -0.43
CA ALA A 333 -8.66 -13.16 -1.31
C ALA A 333 -7.69 -12.25 -0.55
N ASN A 334 -8.13 -11.64 0.56
CA ASN A 334 -7.30 -10.69 1.30
C ASN A 334 -6.12 -11.41 1.97
N SER A 335 -6.39 -12.54 2.64
CA SER A 335 -5.35 -13.39 3.25
C SER A 335 -4.34 -13.89 2.22
N ALA A 336 -4.83 -14.34 1.05
CA ALA A 336 -3.95 -14.81 -0.03
C ALA A 336 -3.04 -13.70 -0.55
N MET A 337 -3.55 -12.47 -0.71
CA MET A 337 -2.74 -11.34 -1.16
C MET A 337 -1.60 -11.04 -0.19
N TYR A 338 -1.87 -10.96 1.11
CA TYR A 338 -0.83 -10.68 2.09
C TYR A 338 0.25 -11.77 2.18
N ILE A 339 -0.10 -13.03 1.88
CA ILE A 339 0.86 -14.15 1.89
C ILE A 339 1.73 -14.14 0.63
N PHE A 340 1.11 -14.03 -0.54
CA PHE A 340 1.78 -14.32 -1.81
C PHE A 340 2.31 -13.08 -2.53
N ILE A 341 1.65 -11.90 -2.40
CA ILE A 341 2.09 -10.70 -3.10
C ILE A 341 3.50 -10.27 -2.70
N PRO A 342 3.87 -10.17 -1.40
CA PRO A 342 5.23 -9.80 -1.01
C PRO A 342 6.32 -10.72 -1.58
N ILE A 343 6.00 -12.00 -1.77
CA ILE A 343 6.92 -13.01 -2.32
C ILE A 343 7.08 -12.87 -3.84
N MET A 344 5.96 -12.59 -4.54
CA MET A 344 5.92 -12.61 -6.01
C MET A 344 6.20 -11.25 -6.65
N LEU A 345 5.97 -10.16 -5.92
CA LEU A 345 6.10 -8.80 -6.43
C LEU A 345 7.52 -8.45 -6.89
N PRO A 346 8.59 -8.80 -6.15
CA PRO A 346 9.97 -8.55 -6.61
C PRO A 346 10.25 -9.20 -7.97
N VAL A 347 9.86 -10.48 -8.14
CA VAL A 347 10.03 -11.21 -9.41
C VAL A 347 9.18 -10.58 -10.52
N CYS A 348 7.96 -10.16 -10.20
CA CYS A 348 7.08 -9.46 -11.13
C CYS A 348 7.73 -8.19 -11.68
N LYS A 349 8.31 -7.38 -10.79
CA LYS A 349 9.03 -6.15 -11.15
C LYS A 349 10.28 -6.45 -11.97
N ALA A 350 11.10 -7.39 -11.55
CA ALA A 350 12.33 -7.81 -12.26
C ALA A 350 12.04 -8.29 -13.70
N LEU A 351 10.89 -8.94 -13.92
CA LEU A 351 10.44 -9.37 -15.24
C LEU A 351 9.73 -8.26 -16.04
N GLY A 352 9.66 -7.03 -15.55
CA GLY A 352 9.03 -5.89 -16.22
C GLY A 352 7.52 -6.00 -16.42
N TYR A 353 6.81 -6.82 -15.61
CA TYR A 353 5.36 -6.93 -15.72
C TYR A 353 4.66 -5.84 -14.91
N ASP A 354 3.69 -5.18 -15.52
CA ASP A 354 2.92 -4.08 -14.95
C ASP A 354 2.27 -4.46 -13.61
N VAL A 355 2.56 -3.70 -12.54
CA VAL A 355 2.16 -4.02 -11.16
C VAL A 355 0.64 -3.92 -10.97
N VAL A 356 -0.03 -2.98 -11.64
CA VAL A 356 -1.50 -2.87 -11.60
C VAL A 356 -2.13 -4.06 -12.33
N ALA A 357 -1.61 -4.43 -13.51
CA ALA A 357 -2.08 -5.63 -14.22
C ALA A 357 -1.88 -6.90 -13.37
N PHE A 358 -0.75 -7.01 -12.67
CA PHE A 358 -0.49 -8.12 -11.75
C PHE A 358 -1.53 -8.21 -10.63
N GLY A 359 -1.91 -7.08 -10.04
CA GLY A 359 -2.99 -7.00 -9.04
C GLY A 359 -4.35 -7.46 -9.57
N ILE A 360 -4.66 -7.11 -10.81
CA ILE A 360 -5.89 -7.59 -11.47
C ILE A 360 -5.84 -9.10 -11.71
N VAL A 361 -4.71 -9.62 -12.21
CA VAL A 361 -4.50 -11.06 -12.41
C VAL A 361 -4.66 -11.82 -11.09
N ALA A 362 -4.01 -11.36 -10.02
CA ALA A 362 -4.13 -11.96 -8.69
C ALA A 362 -5.59 -11.95 -8.20
N THR A 363 -6.28 -10.81 -8.30
CA THR A 363 -7.67 -10.67 -7.84
C THR A 363 -8.62 -11.56 -8.62
N VAL A 364 -8.48 -11.64 -9.96
CA VAL A 364 -9.34 -12.50 -10.80
C VAL A 364 -9.08 -13.98 -10.51
N ASN A 365 -7.82 -14.39 -10.31
CA ASN A 365 -7.50 -15.75 -9.86
C ASN A 365 -8.22 -16.10 -8.56
N LEU A 366 -8.12 -15.23 -7.56
CA LEU A 366 -8.74 -15.44 -6.25
C LEU A 366 -10.27 -15.41 -6.33
N ALA A 367 -10.85 -14.57 -7.23
CA ALA A 367 -12.28 -14.58 -7.51
C ALA A 367 -12.76 -15.94 -8.05
N ILE A 368 -11.98 -16.55 -8.96
CA ILE A 368 -12.25 -17.88 -9.49
C ILE A 368 -12.04 -18.94 -8.40
N GLY A 369 -10.97 -18.80 -7.59
CA GLY A 369 -10.69 -19.68 -6.46
C GLY A 369 -11.85 -19.76 -5.47
N GLN A 370 -12.51 -18.65 -5.16
CA GLN A 370 -13.66 -18.62 -4.25
C GLN A 370 -14.88 -19.46 -4.72
N VAL A 371 -14.90 -19.89 -5.95
CA VAL A 371 -15.94 -20.78 -6.51
C VAL A 371 -15.39 -22.11 -6.99
N THR A 372 -14.12 -22.37 -6.73
CA THR A 372 -13.44 -23.60 -7.17
C THR A 372 -13.45 -24.65 -6.03
N PRO A 373 -13.96 -25.88 -6.30
CA PRO A 373 -13.86 -26.97 -5.33
C PRO A 373 -12.39 -27.30 -5.00
N PRO A 374 -12.05 -27.78 -3.79
CA PRO A 374 -12.96 -28.48 -2.85
C PRO A 374 -13.70 -27.59 -1.86
N VAL A 375 -13.17 -26.39 -1.55
CA VAL A 375 -13.82 -25.49 -0.59
C VAL A 375 -14.67 -24.46 -1.36
N GLY A 376 -14.06 -23.39 -1.90
CA GLY A 376 -14.79 -22.33 -2.60
C GLY A 376 -15.81 -21.62 -1.70
N VAL A 377 -15.39 -20.59 -0.96
CA VAL A 377 -16.20 -19.92 0.06
C VAL A 377 -17.58 -19.52 -0.45
N ASN A 378 -17.68 -18.99 -1.68
CA ASN A 378 -18.96 -18.58 -2.26
C ASN A 378 -19.90 -19.75 -2.53
N LEU A 379 -19.36 -20.96 -2.80
CA LEU A 379 -20.18 -22.17 -2.98
C LEU A 379 -20.86 -22.56 -1.66
N PHE A 380 -20.11 -22.51 -0.55
CA PHE A 380 -20.67 -22.81 0.77
C PHE A 380 -21.72 -21.78 1.19
N VAL A 381 -21.46 -20.50 0.95
CA VAL A 381 -22.45 -19.46 1.24
C VAL A 381 -23.72 -19.66 0.39
N ALA A 382 -23.58 -20.01 -0.89
CA ALA A 382 -24.72 -20.26 -1.78
C ALA A 382 -25.55 -21.47 -1.35
N ILE A 383 -24.93 -22.54 -0.87
CA ILE A 383 -25.64 -23.72 -0.34
C ILE A 383 -26.35 -23.39 0.98
N SER A 384 -25.75 -22.53 1.82
CA SER A 384 -26.32 -22.14 3.12
C SER A 384 -27.54 -21.23 3.01
N VAL A 385 -27.84 -20.68 1.82
CA VAL A 385 -29.04 -19.88 1.58
C VAL A 385 -30.29 -20.75 1.83
N LYS A 386 -31.14 -20.29 2.75
CA LYS A 386 -32.38 -21.01 3.08
C LYS A 386 -33.33 -20.99 1.88
N LEU A 387 -33.38 -22.11 1.17
CA LEU A 387 -34.29 -22.33 0.03
C LEU A 387 -35.53 -23.12 0.47
N LYS A 388 -36.57 -23.09 -0.36
CA LYS A 388 -37.75 -23.94 -0.18
C LYS A 388 -37.38 -25.41 -0.23
N LYS A 389 -38.10 -26.24 0.50
CA LYS A 389 -37.93 -27.71 0.48
C LYS A 389 -37.99 -28.25 -0.97
N GLY A 390 -36.98 -29.02 -1.35
CA GLY A 390 -36.82 -29.57 -2.72
C GLY A 390 -35.92 -28.73 -3.65
N MET A 391 -35.41 -27.58 -3.23
CA MET A 391 -34.41 -26.78 -3.96
C MET A 391 -33.02 -26.92 -3.33
N GLU A 392 -32.86 -27.75 -2.31
CA GLU A 392 -31.61 -27.98 -1.63
C GLU A 392 -30.57 -28.62 -2.53
N VAL A 393 -29.33 -28.20 -2.47
CA VAL A 393 -28.24 -28.67 -3.32
C VAL A 393 -27.07 -29.11 -2.44
N THR A 394 -26.50 -30.26 -2.78
CA THR A 394 -25.27 -30.75 -2.10
C THR A 394 -24.02 -30.13 -2.72
N ILE A 395 -22.92 -30.12 -1.95
CA ILE A 395 -21.62 -29.60 -2.43
C ILE A 395 -21.16 -30.33 -3.70
N GLN A 396 -21.42 -31.66 -3.81
CA GLN A 396 -21.05 -32.43 -4.97
C GLN A 396 -21.83 -32.05 -6.24
N GLN A 397 -23.12 -31.71 -6.09
CA GLN A 397 -23.96 -31.29 -7.21
C GLN A 397 -23.56 -29.90 -7.70
N ILE A 398 -23.30 -28.93 -6.79
CA ILE A 398 -22.88 -27.59 -7.17
C ILE A 398 -21.48 -27.62 -7.79
N SER A 399 -20.56 -28.46 -7.27
CA SER A 399 -19.20 -28.60 -7.80
C SER A 399 -19.16 -29.09 -9.24
N LYS A 400 -20.11 -29.96 -9.64
CA LYS A 400 -20.25 -30.37 -11.05
C LYS A 400 -20.86 -29.27 -11.91
N ALA A 401 -21.84 -28.56 -11.37
CA ALA A 401 -22.55 -27.51 -12.11
C ALA A 401 -21.70 -26.23 -12.33
N VAL A 402 -20.74 -25.96 -11.47
CA VAL A 402 -19.88 -24.77 -11.57
C VAL A 402 -18.76 -24.90 -12.61
N MET A 403 -18.37 -26.12 -13.00
CA MET A 403 -17.21 -26.35 -13.87
C MET A 403 -17.24 -25.57 -15.20
N PRO A 404 -18.37 -25.49 -15.95
CA PRO A 404 -18.42 -24.68 -17.17
C PRO A 404 -18.21 -23.19 -16.92
N MET A 405 -18.61 -22.67 -15.73
CA MET A 405 -18.46 -21.27 -15.33
C MET A 405 -17.01 -20.98 -14.97
N ILE A 406 -16.37 -21.90 -14.24
CA ILE A 406 -14.92 -21.82 -13.95
C ILE A 406 -14.15 -21.84 -15.27
N GLY A 407 -14.44 -22.75 -16.19
CA GLY A 407 -13.78 -22.81 -17.49
C GLY A 407 -13.88 -21.50 -18.28
N ALA A 408 -15.07 -20.89 -18.31
CA ALA A 408 -15.25 -19.58 -18.95
C ALA A 408 -14.48 -18.46 -18.26
N SER A 409 -14.44 -18.46 -16.93
CA SER A 409 -13.68 -17.47 -16.14
C SER A 409 -12.18 -17.64 -16.30
N VAL A 410 -11.67 -18.89 -16.40
CA VAL A 410 -10.24 -19.17 -16.66
C VAL A 410 -9.83 -18.68 -18.05
N VAL A 411 -10.70 -18.75 -19.06
CA VAL A 411 -10.42 -18.16 -20.38
C VAL A 411 -10.22 -16.64 -20.25
N VAL A 412 -11.07 -15.95 -19.50
CA VAL A 412 -10.91 -14.50 -19.24
C VAL A 412 -9.62 -14.24 -18.47
N LEU A 413 -9.31 -15.05 -17.46
CA LEU A 413 -8.07 -14.95 -16.69
C LEU A 413 -6.83 -15.02 -17.60
N LEU A 414 -6.78 -16.01 -18.49
CA LEU A 414 -5.64 -16.16 -19.41
C LEU A 414 -5.54 -14.97 -20.39
N LEU A 415 -6.67 -14.45 -20.86
CA LEU A 415 -6.68 -13.24 -21.70
C LEU A 415 -6.07 -12.04 -20.99
N ILE A 416 -6.51 -11.74 -19.77
CA ILE A 416 -5.98 -10.59 -19.01
C ILE A 416 -4.54 -10.78 -18.55
N THR A 417 -4.13 -12.03 -18.27
CA THR A 417 -2.76 -12.36 -17.87
C THR A 417 -1.77 -12.08 -18.99
N TYR A 418 -2.06 -12.52 -20.21
CA TYR A 418 -1.13 -12.42 -21.35
C TYR A 418 -1.36 -11.22 -22.25
N ILE A 419 -2.44 -10.46 -22.01
CA ILE A 419 -2.74 -9.20 -22.70
C ILE A 419 -3.00 -8.12 -21.64
N PRO A 420 -1.94 -7.66 -20.94
CA PRO A 420 -2.08 -6.70 -19.82
C PRO A 420 -2.78 -5.40 -20.25
N GLY A 421 -2.71 -5.03 -21.53
CA GLY A 421 -3.45 -3.89 -22.07
C GLY A 421 -4.97 -3.94 -21.83
N ILE A 422 -5.58 -5.12 -21.65
CA ILE A 422 -7.01 -5.24 -21.29
C ILE A 422 -7.29 -4.59 -19.93
N SER A 423 -6.39 -4.75 -18.97
CA SER A 423 -6.51 -4.17 -17.62
C SER A 423 -5.96 -2.75 -17.55
N THR A 424 -4.87 -2.46 -18.28
CA THR A 424 -4.14 -1.20 -18.14
C THR A 424 -4.58 -0.11 -19.12
N PHE A 425 -5.35 -0.45 -20.18
CA PHE A 425 -5.79 0.54 -21.17
C PHE A 425 -6.61 1.68 -20.55
N LEU A 426 -7.59 1.35 -19.71
CA LEU A 426 -8.50 2.36 -19.16
C LEU A 426 -7.79 3.28 -18.14
N PRO A 427 -7.02 2.78 -17.14
CA PRO A 427 -6.26 3.66 -16.26
C PRO A 427 -5.24 4.51 -17.01
N LYS A 428 -4.49 3.97 -17.98
CA LYS A 428 -3.57 4.76 -18.81
C LYS A 428 -4.27 5.83 -19.64
N ALA A 429 -5.44 5.52 -20.20
CA ALA A 429 -6.22 6.49 -20.96
C ALA A 429 -6.81 7.62 -20.09
N LEU A 430 -7.16 7.35 -18.84
CA LEU A 430 -7.67 8.34 -17.89
C LEU A 430 -6.55 9.15 -17.24
N ALA A 431 -5.36 8.58 -17.07
CA ALA A 431 -4.18 9.30 -16.61
C ALA A 431 -3.76 10.42 -17.58
N GLY A 432 -4.08 10.29 -18.89
CA GLY A 432 -3.71 11.26 -19.91
C GLY A 432 -2.21 11.29 -20.20
N GLU A 433 -1.76 12.25 -21.05
CA GLU A 433 -0.33 12.41 -21.38
C GLU A 433 0.52 12.93 -20.20
N ASN A 434 -0.13 13.55 -19.19
CA ASN A 434 0.53 14.17 -18.04
C ASN A 434 0.12 13.55 -16.69
N GLY A 435 -0.57 12.42 -16.69
CA GLY A 435 -1.04 11.73 -15.47
C GLY A 435 -0.17 10.54 -15.11
N ALA A 436 0.31 10.49 -13.86
CA ALA A 436 1.10 9.37 -13.37
C ALA A 436 0.26 8.10 -13.26
N TYR A 437 0.60 7.08 -14.03
CA TYR A 437 0.06 5.73 -13.93
C TYR A 437 0.96 4.87 -13.04
N SER A 438 0.44 4.37 -11.93
CA SER A 438 1.21 3.69 -10.86
C SER A 438 1.67 2.27 -11.19
N GLY A 439 1.26 1.71 -12.32
CA GLY A 439 1.60 0.32 -12.69
C GLY A 439 2.84 0.18 -13.56
N THR A 440 3.45 1.27 -13.99
CA THR A 440 4.63 1.23 -14.84
C THR A 440 5.84 0.75 -14.03
N VAL A 441 6.43 -0.37 -14.43
CA VAL A 441 7.76 -0.77 -13.98
C VAL A 441 8.74 -0.06 -14.90
N THR A 442 9.44 0.97 -14.42
CA THR A 442 10.67 1.39 -15.06
C THR A 442 11.61 0.19 -14.97
N ALA A 443 11.83 -0.48 -16.07
CA ALA A 443 12.87 -1.46 -16.15
C ALA A 443 14.17 -0.70 -15.81
N SER A 444 14.71 -0.94 -14.61
CA SER A 444 16.13 -0.82 -14.44
C SER A 444 16.70 -1.76 -15.49
N SER A 445 17.23 -1.20 -16.57
CA SER A 445 18.04 -1.96 -17.50
C SER A 445 19.21 -2.48 -16.67
N ASP A 446 19.08 -3.73 -16.21
CA ASP A 446 20.23 -4.53 -15.83
C ASP A 446 21.11 -4.72 -17.07
N SER A 447 21.84 -3.70 -17.39
CA SER A 447 23.16 -3.82 -17.96
C SER A 447 24.14 -3.72 -16.78
N ALA A 448 24.25 -4.80 -16.03
CA ALA A 448 25.38 -5.03 -15.13
C ALA A 448 26.72 -5.14 -15.88
N ASP A 449 26.79 -4.66 -17.13
CA ASP A 449 27.99 -4.66 -17.95
C ASP A 449 28.37 -3.29 -18.56
N ASP A 450 27.58 -2.20 -18.31
CA ASP A 450 27.91 -0.86 -18.82
C ASP A 450 27.97 0.25 -17.74
N ALA A 451 27.91 -0.09 -16.45
CA ALA A 451 28.12 0.87 -15.36
C ALA A 451 29.58 1.02 -14.96
N GLN A 452 30.51 0.85 -15.91
CA GLN A 452 31.95 0.95 -15.67
C GLN A 452 32.61 2.04 -16.51
N ASP A 453 31.94 3.14 -16.85
CA ASP A 453 32.67 4.30 -17.40
C ASP A 453 31.86 5.61 -17.51
N SER A 454 31.25 6.11 -16.41
CA SER A 454 30.78 7.50 -16.39
C SER A 454 30.77 8.19 -15.02
N THR A 455 31.49 7.67 -14.02
CA THR A 455 31.86 8.46 -12.83
C THR A 455 33.34 8.77 -12.90
N GLY A 456 33.65 9.85 -13.56
CA GLY A 456 34.97 10.44 -13.52
C GLY A 456 35.26 11.01 -12.13
N GLY A 457 36.10 10.30 -11.38
CA GLY A 457 36.98 10.87 -10.36
C GLY A 457 36.37 11.19 -9.00
N SER A 458 36.31 10.23 -8.12
CA SER A 458 36.69 10.24 -6.69
C SER A 458 36.38 8.91 -5.96
N GLY A 459 35.79 7.92 -6.62
CA GLY A 459 35.34 6.66 -6.01
C GLY A 459 36.43 5.79 -5.32
N ASP A 460 37.69 6.06 -5.50
CA ASP A 460 38.78 5.28 -4.91
C ASP A 460 39.10 5.69 -3.45
N SER A 461 38.83 6.93 -3.05
CA SER A 461 39.19 7.42 -1.71
C SER A 461 38.32 6.84 -0.57
N TYR A 462 37.05 6.49 -0.84
CA TYR A 462 36.14 5.91 0.16
C TYR A 462 36.19 4.38 0.27
N ASN A 463 37.08 3.74 -0.49
CA ASN A 463 37.33 2.30 -0.44
C ASN A 463 38.58 1.94 0.37
N ASP A 464 39.32 2.92 0.86
CA ASP A 464 40.62 2.68 1.48
C ASP A 464 40.47 2.43 2.99
N ILE A 465 39.98 1.23 3.33
CA ILE A 465 39.94 0.69 4.69
C ILE A 465 40.97 -0.41 4.85
N ALA A 466 41.69 -0.40 5.98
CA ALA A 466 42.68 -1.43 6.29
C ALA A 466 42.01 -2.79 6.59
N ASP A 467 42.77 -3.88 6.49
CA ASP A 467 42.32 -5.20 6.90
C ASP A 467 42.52 -5.35 8.41
N TYR A 468 41.43 -5.50 9.12
CA TYR A 468 41.33 -5.68 10.56
C TYR A 468 40.77 -7.07 10.94
N SER A 469 40.86 -8.04 10.03
CA SER A 469 40.30 -9.38 10.22
C SER A 469 40.91 -10.17 11.40
N ASP A 470 42.09 -9.76 11.87
CA ASP A 470 42.80 -10.32 13.01
C ASP A 470 42.32 -9.85 14.40
N LEU A 471 41.39 -8.84 14.46
CA LEU A 471 40.83 -8.36 15.70
C LEU A 471 39.83 -9.33 16.37
N GLY A 472 39.70 -10.56 15.90
CA GLY A 472 38.89 -11.59 16.55
C GLY A 472 37.37 -11.42 16.34
N TRP A 473 36.95 -10.89 15.21
CA TRP A 473 35.53 -10.75 14.85
C TRP A 473 34.79 -12.09 14.88
N GLU A 474 33.62 -12.12 15.51
CA GLU A 474 32.66 -13.20 15.39
C GLU A 474 31.87 -13.06 14.07
N GLU A 475 31.35 -14.19 13.55
CA GLU A 475 30.45 -14.15 12.39
C GLU A 475 29.12 -13.52 12.78
N GLN A 476 28.80 -12.35 12.22
CA GLN A 476 27.59 -11.59 12.50
C GLN A 476 26.94 -11.11 11.19
N THR A 477 25.62 -10.95 11.25
CA THR A 477 24.86 -10.32 10.17
C THR A 477 23.99 -9.24 10.78
N TRP A 478 24.21 -8.00 10.39
CA TRP A 478 23.42 -6.85 10.83
C TRP A 478 22.44 -6.43 9.76
N ASN A 479 21.29 -5.93 10.17
CA ASN A 479 20.27 -5.39 9.30
C ASN A 479 20.30 -3.87 9.40
N PHE A 480 20.52 -3.23 8.27
CA PHE A 480 20.42 -1.79 8.09
C PHE A 480 19.02 -1.43 7.58
N THR A 481 18.43 -0.32 8.04
CA THR A 481 17.19 0.23 7.48
C THR A 481 17.28 1.74 7.24
N CYS A 482 16.50 2.21 6.26
CA CYS A 482 16.28 3.63 5.99
C CYS A 482 14.86 3.84 5.43
N SER A 483 14.34 5.07 5.52
CA SER A 483 12.96 5.37 5.12
C SER A 483 12.74 5.53 3.61
N THR A 484 13.82 5.72 2.85
CA THR A 484 13.78 5.97 1.40
C THR A 484 13.92 4.67 0.59
N THR A 485 13.80 4.78 -0.73
CA THR A 485 13.82 3.62 -1.64
C THR A 485 15.21 2.99 -1.80
N GLU A 486 15.27 1.82 -2.42
CA GLU A 486 16.52 1.08 -2.72
C GLU A 486 17.55 1.89 -3.52
N THR A 487 17.10 2.83 -4.35
CA THR A 487 17.95 3.66 -5.23
C THR A 487 18.35 4.99 -4.59
N SER A 488 18.05 5.21 -3.31
CA SER A 488 18.36 6.46 -2.60
C SER A 488 19.80 6.49 -2.13
N THR A 489 20.33 7.70 -1.96
CA THR A 489 21.65 7.96 -1.36
C THR A 489 21.77 7.35 0.04
N TRP A 490 20.69 7.33 0.82
CA TRP A 490 20.65 6.71 2.15
C TRP A 490 20.89 5.19 2.10
N ALA A 491 20.26 4.50 1.15
CA ALA A 491 20.46 3.06 0.96
C ALA A 491 21.86 2.76 0.41
N GLU A 492 22.39 3.64 -0.47
CA GLU A 492 23.78 3.53 -0.95
C GLU A 492 24.80 3.74 0.17
N GLY A 493 24.60 4.71 1.07
CA GLY A 493 25.41 4.89 2.27
C GLY A 493 25.44 3.62 3.15
N GLY A 494 24.26 3.00 3.35
CA GLY A 494 24.15 1.73 4.06
C GLY A 494 24.88 0.56 3.37
N ARG A 495 24.81 0.47 2.03
CA ARG A 495 25.56 -0.52 1.24
C ARG A 495 27.05 -0.29 1.35
N LYS A 496 27.48 0.97 1.25
CA LYS A 496 28.89 1.35 1.38
C LYS A 496 29.46 0.94 2.73
N PHE A 497 28.74 1.20 3.81
CA PHE A 497 29.14 0.73 5.14
C PHE A 497 29.27 -0.80 5.19
N GLY A 498 28.31 -1.53 4.59
CA GLY A 498 28.36 -2.98 4.52
C GLY A 498 29.59 -3.50 3.77
N GLU A 499 29.95 -2.90 2.64
CA GLU A 499 31.14 -3.22 1.85
C GLU A 499 32.44 -2.97 2.64
N LEU A 500 32.52 -1.82 3.34
CA LEU A 500 33.66 -1.48 4.17
C LEU A 500 33.83 -2.45 5.33
N MET A 501 32.72 -2.78 6.03
CA MET A 501 32.74 -3.76 7.13
C MET A 501 33.09 -5.16 6.66
N GLU A 502 32.59 -5.62 5.51
CA GLU A 502 32.93 -6.92 4.96
C GLU A 502 34.43 -6.98 4.62
N LYS A 503 34.97 -5.91 4.03
CA LYS A 503 36.40 -5.78 3.71
C LYS A 503 37.27 -5.72 4.98
N ALA A 504 36.93 -4.85 5.95
CA ALA A 504 37.70 -4.66 7.16
C ALA A 504 37.73 -5.91 8.05
N THR A 505 36.63 -6.68 8.08
CA THR A 505 36.49 -7.85 8.95
C THR A 505 36.81 -9.20 8.27
N GLY A 506 37.28 -9.16 7.02
CA GLY A 506 37.55 -10.39 6.23
C GLY A 506 36.28 -11.22 5.99
N GLY A 507 35.12 -10.57 5.83
CA GLY A 507 33.81 -11.19 5.56
C GLY A 507 33.10 -11.74 6.80
N LYS A 508 33.57 -11.42 8.01
CA LYS A 508 32.97 -11.88 9.27
C LYS A 508 31.69 -11.11 9.63
N VAL A 509 31.69 -9.80 9.37
CA VAL A 509 30.50 -8.96 9.57
C VAL A 509 29.87 -8.65 8.23
N LYS A 510 28.58 -8.96 8.08
CA LYS A 510 27.80 -8.68 6.89
C LYS A 510 26.64 -7.75 7.21
N VAL A 511 26.31 -6.86 6.29
CA VAL A 511 25.18 -5.92 6.45
C VAL A 511 24.15 -6.18 5.35
N ASN A 512 22.93 -6.49 5.76
CA ASN A 512 21.79 -6.57 4.85
C ASN A 512 21.06 -5.22 4.84
N VAL A 513 20.83 -4.65 3.67
CA VAL A 513 20.12 -3.38 3.52
C VAL A 513 18.64 -3.64 3.25
N TYR A 514 17.76 -3.02 4.04
CA TYR A 514 16.30 -3.06 3.94
C TYR A 514 15.77 -1.63 3.80
N ALA A 515 15.67 -1.15 2.58
CA ALA A 515 15.17 0.19 2.27
C ALA A 515 13.66 0.34 2.55
N ALA A 516 13.15 1.57 2.56
CA ALA A 516 11.74 1.90 2.78
C ALA A 516 11.14 1.32 4.07
N ASP A 517 11.97 1.18 5.12
CA ASP A 517 11.58 0.60 6.41
C ASP A 517 10.84 -0.74 6.28
N GLN A 518 11.29 -1.62 5.38
CA GLN A 518 10.64 -2.91 5.09
C GLN A 518 10.48 -3.77 6.34
N LEU A 519 11.43 -3.71 7.28
CA LEU A 519 11.39 -4.47 8.53
C LEU A 519 10.33 -3.96 9.53
N THR A 520 9.75 -2.77 9.26
CA THR A 520 8.69 -2.16 10.07
C THR A 520 7.50 -1.71 9.23
N ASN A 521 7.25 -2.41 8.11
CA ASN A 521 6.11 -2.19 7.22
C ASN A 521 5.98 -0.76 6.67
N GLY A 522 7.11 -0.07 6.49
CA GLY A 522 7.18 1.31 6.03
C GLY A 522 6.90 2.35 7.12
N ASN A 523 6.90 1.95 8.38
CA ASN A 523 6.77 2.88 9.51
C ASN A 523 8.15 3.28 10.04
N GLN A 524 8.53 4.50 9.72
CA GLN A 524 9.85 5.06 10.01
C GLN A 524 10.13 5.23 11.52
N SER A 525 9.12 5.59 12.32
CA SER A 525 9.29 5.70 13.78
C SER A 525 9.48 4.32 14.42
N GLU A 526 8.80 3.29 13.92
CA GLU A 526 9.03 1.91 14.35
C GLU A 526 10.40 1.40 13.91
N GLY A 527 10.96 1.88 12.78
CA GLY A 527 12.32 1.61 12.34
C GLY A 527 13.36 2.07 13.37
N ILE A 528 13.22 3.32 13.85
CA ILE A 528 14.07 3.86 14.93
C ILE A 528 13.86 3.09 16.24
N GLN A 529 12.62 2.78 16.61
CA GLN A 529 12.36 1.99 17.82
C GLN A 529 12.97 0.58 17.75
N ALA A 530 12.96 -0.04 16.58
CA ALA A 530 13.60 -1.33 16.34
C ALA A 530 15.13 -1.24 16.46
N LEU A 531 15.73 -0.13 16.01
CA LEU A 531 17.15 0.16 16.21
C LEU A 531 17.50 0.34 17.69
N MET A 532 16.71 1.10 18.44
CA MET A 532 16.90 1.27 19.90
C MET A 532 16.88 -0.05 20.65
N ASN A 533 16.04 -0.99 20.18
CA ASN A 533 15.93 -2.34 20.74
C ASN A 533 16.99 -3.33 20.21
N GLY A 534 17.74 -2.98 19.15
CA GLY A 534 18.75 -3.84 18.53
C GLY A 534 18.19 -5.03 17.74
N ASP A 535 16.87 -5.17 17.59
CA ASP A 535 16.21 -6.26 16.85
C ASP A 535 14.84 -5.80 16.33
N PRO A 536 14.52 -5.97 15.07
CA PRO A 536 15.28 -6.62 13.99
C PRO A 536 16.31 -5.73 13.29
N VAL A 537 16.46 -4.49 13.70
CA VAL A 537 17.35 -3.49 13.10
C VAL A 537 18.55 -3.26 14.02
N GLN A 538 19.76 -3.37 13.49
CA GLN A 538 20.99 -3.13 14.21
C GLN A 538 21.63 -1.79 13.84
N ILE A 539 21.39 -1.33 12.60
CA ILE A 539 21.95 -0.11 12.04
C ILE A 539 20.87 0.64 11.27
N SER A 540 20.86 1.95 11.34
CA SER A 540 19.95 2.73 10.49
C SER A 540 20.52 4.09 10.10
N MET A 541 19.94 4.66 9.03
CA MET A 541 20.12 6.05 8.63
C MET A 541 18.73 6.69 8.49
N HIS A 542 18.39 7.56 9.46
CA HIS A 542 17.08 8.22 9.50
C HIS A 542 17.23 9.71 9.78
N SER A 543 16.26 10.48 9.26
CA SER A 543 16.18 11.94 9.41
C SER A 543 15.98 12.36 10.86
N ASN A 544 16.66 13.45 11.28
CA ASN A 544 16.46 14.10 12.57
C ASN A 544 14.98 14.43 12.86
N LEU A 545 14.21 14.72 11.82
CA LEU A 545 12.78 15.02 11.95
C LEU A 545 11.97 13.80 12.45
N ILE A 546 12.40 12.59 12.15
CA ILE A 546 11.74 11.38 12.63
C ILE A 546 12.14 11.08 14.08
N TYR A 547 13.40 11.30 14.41
CA TYR A 547 13.88 11.21 15.78
C TYR A 547 13.19 12.22 16.71
N SER A 548 12.72 13.36 16.18
CA SER A 548 11.98 14.34 16.96
C SER A 548 10.66 13.85 17.57
N ALA A 549 10.14 12.72 17.11
CA ALA A 549 8.99 12.05 17.72
C ALA A 549 9.33 11.38 19.06
N PHE A 550 10.62 11.07 19.30
CA PHE A 550 11.13 10.51 20.55
C PHE A 550 11.71 11.60 21.46
N ASP A 551 12.47 12.53 20.86
CA ASP A 551 13.04 13.67 21.56
C ASP A 551 12.95 14.93 20.68
N PRO A 552 12.15 15.91 21.09
CA PRO A 552 11.95 17.13 20.29
C PRO A 552 13.21 17.98 20.14
N ARG A 553 14.28 17.76 20.92
CA ARG A 553 15.58 18.45 20.78
C ARG A 553 16.18 18.24 19.38
N PHE A 554 15.93 17.11 18.73
CA PHE A 554 16.42 16.83 17.37
C PHE A 554 15.85 17.76 16.29
N ASN A 555 14.75 18.48 16.56
CA ASN A 555 14.21 19.47 15.62
C ASN A 555 15.13 20.71 15.47
N VAL A 556 16.10 20.94 16.35
CA VAL A 556 16.96 22.13 16.32
C VAL A 556 17.61 22.33 14.95
N VAL A 557 18.06 21.24 14.32
CA VAL A 557 18.66 21.25 12.96
C VAL A 557 17.71 21.80 11.90
N SER A 558 16.42 21.62 12.09
CA SER A 558 15.39 21.99 11.10
C SER A 558 14.69 23.32 11.46
N LEU A 559 15.26 24.13 12.33
CA LEU A 559 14.80 25.52 12.52
C LEU A 559 14.85 26.25 11.16
N PRO A 560 13.80 27.01 10.80
CA PRO A 560 13.72 27.61 9.48
C PRO A 560 14.81 28.67 9.29
N PHE A 561 15.50 28.57 8.14
CA PHE A 561 16.57 29.48 7.72
C PHE A 561 17.76 29.54 8.69
N LEU A 562 18.03 28.42 9.38
CA LEU A 562 19.13 28.30 10.36
C LEU A 562 20.50 28.26 9.69
N PHE A 563 20.63 27.63 8.54
CA PHE A 563 21.87 27.47 7.79
C PHE A 563 21.86 28.29 6.51
N ASP A 564 22.98 28.95 6.23
CA ASP A 564 23.15 29.75 5.02
C ASP A 564 23.60 28.90 3.81
N SER A 565 24.32 27.79 4.07
CA SER A 565 24.83 26.87 3.05
C SER A 565 25.06 25.47 3.62
N VAL A 566 25.39 24.50 2.74
CA VAL A 566 25.77 23.14 3.17
C VAL A 566 27.09 23.14 3.94
N GLU A 567 28.01 24.04 3.62
CA GLU A 567 29.29 24.17 4.34
C GLU A 567 29.09 24.73 5.76
N ASP A 568 28.11 25.64 5.96
CA ASP A 568 27.72 26.12 7.27
C ASP A 568 27.07 24.98 8.09
N ALA A 569 26.22 24.18 7.47
CA ALA A 569 25.63 23.01 8.11
C ALA A 569 26.70 21.98 8.50
N ASP A 570 27.65 21.67 7.60
CA ASP A 570 28.76 20.75 7.90
C ASP A 570 29.61 21.26 9.08
N ALA A 571 29.97 22.53 9.08
CA ALA A 571 30.81 23.10 10.15
C ALA A 571 30.16 22.98 11.55
N LYS A 572 28.82 23.11 11.62
CA LYS A 572 28.07 22.98 12.88
C LYS A 572 27.84 21.52 13.25
N LEU A 573 27.43 20.67 12.26
CA LEU A 573 27.12 19.26 12.51
C LEU A 573 28.34 18.38 12.76
N ASP A 574 29.51 18.72 12.20
CA ASP A 574 30.77 18.04 12.49
C ASP A 574 31.52 18.70 13.70
N GLY A 575 30.97 19.78 14.24
CA GLY A 575 31.50 20.54 15.39
C GLY A 575 30.79 20.24 16.71
N GLU A 576 30.93 21.21 17.67
CA GLU A 576 30.35 21.09 19.01
C GLU A 576 28.83 20.87 19.02
N ALA A 577 28.10 21.48 18.09
CA ALA A 577 26.65 21.34 18.01
C ALA A 577 26.24 19.88 17.63
N GLY A 578 26.95 19.25 16.69
CA GLY A 578 26.74 17.84 16.35
C GLY A 578 27.08 16.88 17.47
N GLU A 579 28.17 17.15 18.25
CA GLU A 579 28.50 16.32 19.41
C GLU A 579 27.43 16.39 20.51
N LYS A 580 26.73 17.53 20.68
CA LYS A 580 25.55 17.60 21.56
C LYS A 580 24.41 16.71 21.09
N LEU A 581 24.16 16.61 19.76
CA LEU A 581 23.15 15.70 19.21
C LEU A 581 23.53 14.23 19.41
N LYS A 582 24.80 13.87 19.20
CA LYS A 582 25.31 12.51 19.46
C LYS A 582 25.13 12.12 20.93
N ALA A 583 25.42 13.04 21.86
CA ALA A 583 25.18 12.80 23.28
C ALA A 583 23.70 12.54 23.62
N ILE A 584 22.76 13.20 22.93
CA ILE A 584 21.33 12.90 23.07
C ILE A 584 20.99 11.51 22.53
N LEU A 585 21.58 11.09 21.40
CA LEU A 585 21.37 9.75 20.83
C LEU A 585 21.85 8.63 21.79
N ASP A 586 22.95 8.87 22.50
CA ASP A 586 23.46 7.93 23.52
C ASP A 586 22.44 7.69 24.66
N GLU A 587 21.62 8.70 25.02
CA GLU A 587 20.53 8.55 26.00
C GLU A 587 19.49 7.50 25.56
N TYR A 588 19.39 7.25 24.24
CA TYR A 588 18.47 6.31 23.61
C TYR A 588 19.10 4.96 23.23
N ASN A 589 20.26 4.64 23.79
CA ASN A 589 21.01 3.42 23.47
C ASN A 589 21.41 3.33 21.99
N LEU A 590 21.83 4.46 21.41
CA LEU A 590 22.26 4.58 20.01
C LEU A 590 23.64 5.21 19.94
N HIS A 591 24.59 4.53 19.30
CA HIS A 591 25.88 5.11 18.97
C HIS A 591 25.82 5.70 17.55
N CYS A 592 26.09 7.01 17.41
CA CYS A 592 26.07 7.72 16.14
C CYS A 592 27.46 7.68 15.48
N MET A 593 27.63 6.89 14.45
CA MET A 593 28.87 6.75 13.69
C MET A 593 29.15 7.95 12.78
N GLY A 594 28.12 8.72 12.43
CA GLY A 594 28.23 9.92 11.60
C GLY A 594 26.88 10.62 11.42
N ILE A 595 26.93 11.91 11.06
CA ILE A 595 25.75 12.68 10.70
C ILE A 595 25.80 12.91 9.18
N ALA A 596 25.02 12.12 8.43
CA ALA A 596 24.91 12.19 6.98
C ALA A 596 23.93 13.28 6.53
N GLU A 597 23.77 13.47 5.22
CA GLU A 597 23.00 14.57 4.67
C GLU A 597 21.71 14.10 4.00
N ASN A 598 20.57 14.61 4.43
CA ASN A 598 19.40 14.67 3.56
C ASN A 598 19.44 15.97 2.72
N GLY A 599 19.77 17.10 3.35
CA GLY A 599 20.02 18.39 2.72
C GLY A 599 18.90 19.41 2.92
N PHE A 600 18.93 20.50 2.14
CA PHE A 600 17.89 21.53 2.16
C PHE A 600 16.59 21.02 1.55
N ARG A 601 15.51 21.17 2.29
CA ARG A 601 14.19 20.68 1.92
C ARG A 601 13.49 21.67 0.99
N GLN A 602 13.08 21.19 -0.19
CA GLN A 602 12.41 21.96 -1.24
C GLN A 602 10.92 21.66 -1.23
N LEU A 603 10.09 22.66 -1.49
CA LEU A 603 8.65 22.50 -1.52
C LEU A 603 8.18 22.06 -2.91
N THR A 604 7.47 20.93 -2.99
CA THR A 604 6.75 20.57 -4.22
C THR A 604 5.25 20.56 -3.99
N ASN A 605 4.47 20.91 -5.03
CA ASN A 605 3.02 20.84 -4.97
C ASN A 605 2.36 20.65 -6.35
N SER A 606 1.09 20.24 -6.34
CA SER A 606 0.31 19.96 -7.55
C SER A 606 -0.60 21.12 -7.96
N ARG A 607 -0.57 22.26 -7.27
CA ARG A 607 -1.58 23.30 -7.40
C ARG A 607 -1.08 24.55 -8.12
N GLN A 608 0.07 25.10 -7.72
CA GLN A 608 0.56 26.40 -8.23
C GLN A 608 2.03 26.61 -7.92
N GLU A 609 2.67 27.54 -8.63
CA GLU A 609 3.97 28.07 -8.22
C GLU A 609 3.85 28.77 -6.86
N VAL A 610 4.81 28.54 -5.97
CA VAL A 610 4.91 29.22 -4.68
C VAL A 610 6.12 30.15 -4.73
N ARG A 611 5.87 31.46 -4.65
CA ARG A 611 6.88 32.52 -4.70
C ARG A 611 6.89 33.38 -3.44
N SER A 612 5.81 33.40 -2.68
CA SER A 612 5.64 34.17 -1.45
C SER A 612 4.81 33.41 -0.42
N VAL A 613 4.80 33.88 0.82
CA VAL A 613 3.99 33.26 1.89
C VAL A 613 2.50 33.27 1.59
N GLU A 614 1.99 34.21 0.79
CA GLU A 614 0.58 34.29 0.41
C GLU A 614 0.15 33.10 -0.46
N ASP A 615 1.08 32.53 -1.23
CA ASP A 615 0.83 31.38 -2.09
C ASP A 615 0.67 30.07 -1.31
N MET A 616 1.13 30.03 -0.06
CA MET A 616 1.00 28.88 0.85
C MET A 616 -0.42 28.69 1.38
N LYS A 617 -1.26 29.71 1.27
CA LYS A 617 -2.55 29.73 1.95
C LYS A 617 -3.47 28.58 1.53
N ASN A 618 -3.86 27.79 2.55
CA ASN A 618 -4.71 26.60 2.41
C ASN A 618 -4.13 25.50 1.48
N LEU A 619 -2.83 25.49 1.22
CA LEU A 619 -2.18 24.31 0.64
C LEU A 619 -2.16 23.18 1.64
N LYS A 620 -2.60 22.00 1.24
CA LYS A 620 -2.50 20.78 2.05
C LYS A 620 -1.13 20.17 1.86
N ILE A 621 -0.26 20.33 2.84
CA ILE A 621 1.15 19.89 2.76
C ILE A 621 1.40 18.71 3.67
N ARG A 622 1.97 17.65 3.12
CA ARG A 622 2.54 16.58 3.93
C ARG A 622 3.86 17.04 4.53
N VAL A 623 4.03 16.85 5.82
CA VAL A 623 5.30 17.06 6.52
C VAL A 623 5.77 15.77 7.20
N ALA A 624 7.07 15.68 7.49
CA ALA A 624 7.62 14.64 8.35
C ALA A 624 7.15 14.84 9.82
N GLY A 625 7.35 13.84 10.67
CA GLY A 625 6.80 13.75 12.03
C GLY A 625 7.30 14.80 13.03
N SER A 626 7.34 16.08 12.66
CA SER A 626 7.90 17.18 13.45
C SER A 626 6.85 18.21 13.84
N ASN A 627 6.73 18.47 15.15
CA ASN A 627 5.86 19.53 15.68
C ASN A 627 6.36 20.92 15.26
N LEU A 628 7.69 21.10 15.13
CA LEU A 628 8.27 22.34 14.64
C LEU A 628 7.82 22.63 13.20
N LEU A 629 7.91 21.65 12.31
CA LEU A 629 7.45 21.83 10.93
C LEU A 629 5.94 22.09 10.87
N MET A 630 5.13 21.38 11.67
CA MET A 630 3.69 21.64 11.76
C MET A 630 3.40 23.10 12.13
N GLU A 631 4.12 23.68 13.11
CA GLU A 631 3.94 25.08 13.51
C GLU A 631 4.48 26.04 12.44
N CYS A 632 5.62 25.75 11.78
CA CYS A 632 6.13 26.57 10.66
C CYS A 632 5.10 26.64 9.52
N TYR A 633 4.59 25.50 9.04
CA TYR A 633 3.63 25.48 7.95
C TYR A 633 2.30 26.16 8.31
N LYS A 634 1.85 26.04 9.55
CA LYS A 634 0.70 26.78 10.08
C LYS A 634 0.93 28.29 10.07
N ARG A 635 2.11 28.77 10.46
CA ARG A 635 2.47 30.21 10.39
C ARG A 635 2.56 30.71 8.95
N TRP A 636 3.03 29.88 8.03
CA TRP A 636 3.00 30.15 6.59
C TRP A 636 1.60 30.07 5.95
N GLY A 637 0.58 29.64 6.72
CA GLY A 637 -0.82 29.62 6.26
C GLY A 637 -1.24 28.35 5.54
N ALA A 638 -0.39 27.33 5.50
CA ALA A 638 -0.70 26.02 4.92
C ALA A 638 -1.41 25.10 5.93
N ASP A 639 -2.07 24.07 5.41
CA ASP A 639 -2.71 22.99 6.18
C ASP A 639 -1.78 21.77 6.17
N ALA A 640 -0.95 21.65 7.23
CA ALA A 640 0.05 20.60 7.33
C ALA A 640 -0.51 19.32 7.92
N THR A 641 -0.12 18.18 7.35
CA THR A 641 -0.50 16.84 7.82
C THR A 641 0.73 15.97 7.97
N ASN A 642 0.94 15.40 9.17
CA ASN A 642 1.99 14.42 9.39
C ASN A 642 1.63 13.08 8.74
N MET A 643 2.59 12.48 8.00
CA MET A 643 2.39 11.22 7.30
C MET A 643 3.73 10.52 7.06
N ASN A 644 3.75 9.17 7.15
CA ASN A 644 4.93 8.37 6.81
C ASN A 644 5.36 8.58 5.35
N TRP A 645 6.68 8.54 5.09
CA TRP A 645 7.20 8.73 3.74
C TRP A 645 6.69 7.67 2.76
N SER A 646 6.59 6.42 3.21
CA SER A 646 6.06 5.30 2.42
C SER A 646 4.63 5.49 1.91
N GLU A 647 3.83 6.38 2.52
CA GLU A 647 2.46 6.68 2.11
C GLU A 647 2.36 7.96 1.26
N THR A 648 3.43 8.78 1.24
CA THR A 648 3.41 10.14 0.69
C THR A 648 3.12 10.16 -0.81
N TYR A 649 3.83 9.36 -1.62
CA TYR A 649 3.59 9.32 -3.07
C TYR A 649 2.13 9.04 -3.41
N THR A 650 1.55 8.02 -2.75
CA THR A 650 0.14 7.65 -2.97
C THR A 650 -0.82 8.76 -2.53
N ALA A 651 -0.53 9.44 -1.42
CA ALA A 651 -1.34 10.55 -0.91
C ALA A 651 -1.30 11.76 -1.85
N LEU A 652 -0.14 12.08 -2.43
CA LEU A 652 0.04 13.13 -3.44
C LEU A 652 -0.69 12.78 -4.74
N GLN A 653 -0.54 11.57 -5.23
CA GLN A 653 -1.22 11.08 -6.43
C GLN A 653 -2.74 11.13 -6.28
N GLN A 654 -3.25 10.76 -5.10
CA GLN A 654 -4.68 10.81 -4.78
C GLN A 654 -5.17 12.21 -4.37
N LYS A 655 -4.28 13.20 -4.29
CA LYS A 655 -4.57 14.58 -3.83
C LYS A 655 -5.18 14.65 -2.43
N THR A 656 -4.89 13.67 -1.56
CA THR A 656 -5.19 13.75 -0.13
C THR A 656 -4.40 14.89 0.50
N VAL A 657 -3.15 15.03 0.07
CA VAL A 657 -2.31 16.21 0.24
C VAL A 657 -1.94 16.76 -1.13
N GLU A 658 -1.74 18.08 -1.22
CA GLU A 658 -1.45 18.77 -2.48
C GLU A 658 0.05 18.96 -2.70
N GLY A 659 0.83 18.89 -1.65
CA GLY A 659 2.28 19.05 -1.70
C GLY A 659 3.01 18.34 -0.57
N GLN A 660 4.33 18.38 -0.65
CA GLN A 660 5.26 17.87 0.35
C GLN A 660 6.57 18.68 0.32
N GLU A 661 7.43 18.43 1.27
CA GLU A 661 8.76 19.00 1.33
C GLU A 661 9.80 17.91 1.58
N ASN A 662 10.88 17.92 0.83
CA ASN A 662 12.06 17.06 0.97
C ASN A 662 13.19 17.59 0.08
N PRO A 663 14.44 17.17 0.31
CA PRO A 663 15.52 17.44 -0.64
C PRO A 663 15.32 16.75 -1.99
N LEU A 664 15.92 17.31 -3.03
CA LEU A 664 15.75 16.85 -4.42
C LEU A 664 16.09 15.37 -4.62
N PRO A 665 17.19 14.82 -4.06
CA PRO A 665 17.50 13.39 -4.22
C PRO A 665 16.43 12.46 -3.61
N ALA A 666 15.87 12.83 -2.45
CA ALA A 666 14.81 12.05 -1.81
C ALA A 666 13.48 12.09 -2.60
N ILE A 667 13.17 13.24 -3.19
CA ILE A 667 11.99 13.44 -4.06
C ILE A 667 12.15 12.58 -5.33
N ASP A 668 13.30 12.65 -5.96
CA ASP A 668 13.63 11.93 -7.19
C ASP A 668 13.61 10.42 -7.00
N ALA A 669 14.29 9.92 -5.99
CA ALA A 669 14.33 8.50 -5.66
C ALA A 669 12.94 7.89 -5.42
N ALA A 670 11.96 8.69 -4.95
CA ALA A 670 10.58 8.29 -4.75
C ALA A 670 9.66 8.66 -5.94
N SER A 671 10.19 9.16 -7.04
CA SER A 671 9.45 9.59 -8.26
C SER A 671 8.33 10.59 -7.98
N VAL A 672 8.45 11.40 -6.93
CA VAL A 672 7.40 12.36 -6.50
C VAL A 672 7.17 13.44 -7.55
N GLN A 673 8.20 13.81 -8.33
CA GLN A 673 8.10 14.75 -9.45
C GLN A 673 7.09 14.35 -10.53
N GLU A 674 6.76 13.06 -10.64
CA GLU A 674 5.75 12.59 -11.60
C GLU A 674 4.34 13.08 -11.26
N VAL A 675 4.08 13.39 -9.99
CA VAL A 675 2.78 13.82 -9.48
C VAL A 675 2.79 15.25 -8.93
N GLN A 676 3.93 15.96 -9.02
CA GLN A 676 4.16 17.29 -8.47
C GLN A 676 4.73 18.23 -9.55
N PRO A 677 3.88 18.95 -10.32
CA PRO A 677 4.32 19.79 -11.43
C PRO A 677 5.02 21.10 -11.03
N TYR A 678 5.01 21.46 -9.74
CA TYR A 678 5.65 22.69 -9.24
C TYR A 678 6.65 22.37 -8.14
N CYS A 679 7.86 22.92 -8.24
CA CYS A 679 8.92 22.83 -7.24
C CYS A 679 9.47 24.22 -6.93
N SER A 680 9.51 24.61 -5.66
CA SER A 680 10.08 25.90 -5.20
C SER A 680 11.33 25.64 -4.37
N LEU A 681 12.48 26.15 -4.82
CA LEU A 681 13.78 25.99 -4.19
C LEU A 681 13.97 27.08 -3.13
N TRP A 682 13.36 26.92 -1.98
CA TRP A 682 13.29 27.96 -0.95
C TRP A 682 14.29 27.78 0.21
N ASN A 683 14.91 26.61 0.34
CA ASN A 683 15.90 26.28 1.35
C ASN A 683 15.48 26.66 2.79
N ALA A 684 14.18 26.49 3.10
CA ALA A 684 13.65 26.96 4.37
C ALA A 684 14.12 26.13 5.57
N ASN A 685 14.25 24.83 5.41
CA ASN A 685 14.65 23.90 6.47
C ASN A 685 15.77 23.00 5.97
N TYR A 686 16.71 22.68 6.84
CA TYR A 686 17.73 21.67 6.61
C TYR A 686 17.38 20.38 7.35
N ASP A 687 17.84 19.26 6.85
CA ASP A 687 17.57 17.92 7.36
C ASP A 687 18.87 17.10 7.32
N CYS A 688 19.27 16.57 8.46
CA CYS A 688 20.39 15.65 8.56
C CYS A 688 19.94 14.23 8.85
N LEU A 689 20.82 13.27 8.59
CA LEU A 689 20.57 11.86 8.82
C LEU A 689 21.49 11.36 9.94
N PHE A 690 20.89 10.80 10.97
CA PHE A 690 21.68 10.12 11.99
C PHE A 690 22.00 8.70 11.53
N PHE A 691 23.28 8.44 11.30
CA PHE A 691 23.78 7.12 10.96
C PHE A 691 24.20 6.40 12.24
N CYS A 692 23.32 5.57 12.76
CA CYS A 692 23.45 4.99 14.09
C CYS A 692 23.51 3.46 14.07
N ILE A 693 24.28 2.91 15.02
CA ILE A 693 24.26 1.50 15.41
C ILE A 693 23.64 1.40 16.81
N ASN A 694 23.00 0.28 17.13
CA ASN A 694 22.48 -0.01 18.46
C ASN A 694 23.62 0.00 19.51
N GLY A 695 23.41 0.69 20.63
CA GLY A 695 24.43 0.90 21.65
C GLY A 695 24.87 -0.38 22.34
N ASP A 696 23.97 -1.34 22.60
CA ASP A 696 24.35 -2.62 23.21
C ASP A 696 25.28 -3.42 22.30
N ILE A 697 25.02 -3.40 20.98
CA ILE A 697 25.88 -4.05 19.99
C ILE A 697 27.27 -3.38 19.98
N TYR A 698 27.29 -2.06 19.85
CA TYR A 698 28.53 -1.29 19.82
C TYR A 698 29.35 -1.51 21.09
N ASN A 699 28.72 -1.44 22.27
CA ASN A 699 29.38 -1.61 23.57
C ASN A 699 29.82 -3.07 23.86
N SER A 700 29.32 -4.04 23.12
CA SER A 700 29.76 -5.44 23.21
C SER A 700 31.10 -5.71 22.51
N LEU A 701 31.57 -4.78 21.70
CA LEU A 701 32.79 -4.86 20.90
C LEU A 701 34.01 -4.38 21.70
N THR A 702 35.22 -4.83 21.33
CA THR A 702 36.45 -4.29 21.91
C THR A 702 36.69 -2.85 21.45
N PRO A 703 37.46 -2.04 22.21
CA PRO A 703 37.76 -0.68 21.77
C PRO A 703 38.37 -0.58 20.36
N GLU A 704 39.21 -1.55 19.99
CA GLU A 704 39.82 -1.58 18.66
C GLU A 704 38.78 -1.92 17.55
N GLN A 705 37.78 -2.77 17.88
CA GLN A 705 36.69 -3.06 16.95
C GLN A 705 35.73 -1.86 16.84
N GLN A 706 35.50 -1.11 17.92
CA GLN A 706 34.72 0.12 17.91
C GLN A 706 35.35 1.18 17.01
N GLU A 707 36.68 1.36 17.07
CA GLU A 707 37.41 2.28 16.18
C GLU A 707 37.21 1.91 14.70
N VAL A 708 37.19 0.62 14.35
CA VAL A 708 36.92 0.17 12.95
C VAL A 708 35.49 0.51 12.52
N ILE A 709 34.51 0.36 13.41
CA ILE A 709 33.12 0.71 13.12
C ILE A 709 32.98 2.22 12.86
N ASP A 710 33.63 3.04 13.70
CA ASP A 710 33.59 4.49 13.57
C ASP A 710 34.31 4.95 12.29
N GLU A 711 35.44 4.32 11.92
CA GLU A 711 36.16 4.58 10.68
C GLU A 711 35.28 4.23 9.45
N CYS A 712 34.65 3.02 9.43
CA CYS A 712 33.74 2.60 8.37
C CYS A 712 32.51 3.51 8.30
N GLY A 713 31.95 3.88 9.46
CA GLY A 713 30.81 4.77 9.58
C GLY A 713 31.09 6.17 9.03
N LYS A 714 32.27 6.73 9.37
CA LYS A 714 32.70 8.00 8.83
C LYS A 714 32.89 7.97 7.31
N LEU A 715 33.59 6.97 6.78
CA LEU A 715 33.79 6.83 5.33
C LEU A 715 32.48 6.69 4.57
N ALA A 716 31.52 5.93 5.11
CA ALA A 716 30.20 5.77 4.52
C ALA A 716 29.37 7.05 4.60
N THR A 717 29.50 7.84 5.67
CA THR A 717 28.88 9.15 5.83
C THR A 717 29.42 10.15 4.82
N ASP A 718 30.74 10.24 4.68
CA ASP A 718 31.40 11.15 3.76
C ASP A 718 31.04 10.78 2.30
N TYR A 719 30.97 9.49 1.97
CA TYR A 719 30.50 9.00 0.68
C TYR A 719 29.04 9.38 0.42
N GLU A 720 28.14 9.18 1.38
CA GLU A 720 26.72 9.53 1.26
C GLU A 720 26.53 11.03 1.00
N ARG A 721 27.22 11.90 1.74
CA ARG A 721 27.19 13.36 1.52
C ARG A 721 27.63 13.72 0.10
N GLU A 722 28.71 13.10 -0.42
CA GLU A 722 29.20 13.36 -1.77
C GLU A 722 28.16 13.00 -2.83
N ILE A 723 27.62 11.76 -2.79
CA ILE A 723 26.65 11.32 -3.79
C ILE A 723 25.30 12.08 -3.67
N ASN A 724 24.94 12.52 -2.48
CA ASN A 724 23.71 13.29 -2.26
C ASN A 724 23.81 14.68 -2.91
N ARG A 725 24.98 15.33 -2.85
CA ARG A 725 25.21 16.67 -3.41
C ARG A 725 25.46 16.68 -4.92
N ALA A 726 25.98 15.58 -5.46
CA ALA A 726 26.45 15.52 -6.84
C ALA A 726 25.33 15.58 -7.92
N GLY A 727 24.08 15.37 -7.54
CA GLY A 727 22.99 15.11 -8.49
C GLY A 727 21.99 16.23 -8.73
N ASP A 728 21.96 17.30 -7.93
CA ASP A 728 20.87 18.28 -7.92
C ASP A 728 20.61 18.96 -9.25
N ASP A 729 21.65 19.42 -9.95
CA ASP A 729 21.53 20.09 -11.25
C ASP A 729 21.03 19.14 -12.35
N GLU A 730 21.48 17.88 -12.33
CA GLU A 730 21.03 16.86 -13.26
C GLU A 730 19.56 16.48 -12.99
N ILE A 731 19.18 16.29 -11.73
CA ILE A 731 17.82 16.05 -11.29
C ILE A 731 16.89 17.16 -11.77
N MET A 732 17.21 18.41 -11.52
CA MET A 732 16.41 19.56 -11.93
C MET A 732 16.25 19.64 -13.47
N SER A 733 17.36 19.44 -14.20
CA SER A 733 17.35 19.44 -15.65
C SER A 733 16.48 18.32 -16.23
N ARG A 734 16.52 17.13 -15.63
CA ARG A 734 15.71 15.98 -16.03
C ARG A 734 14.22 16.23 -15.73
N TRP A 735 13.89 16.72 -14.54
CA TRP A 735 12.50 17.01 -14.17
C TRP A 735 11.85 18.03 -15.11
N GLN A 736 12.58 19.09 -15.49
CA GLN A 736 12.07 20.07 -16.46
C GLN A 736 11.85 19.48 -17.85
N LYS A 737 12.78 18.63 -18.32
CA LYS A 737 12.71 18.07 -19.67
C LYS A 737 11.74 16.92 -19.83
N GLU A 738 11.71 16.01 -18.87
CA GLU A 738 10.99 14.73 -18.96
C GLU A 738 9.64 14.77 -18.26
N ASN A 739 9.55 15.46 -17.12
CA ASN A 739 8.33 15.53 -16.32
C ASN A 739 7.58 16.86 -16.46
N GLY A 740 8.18 17.87 -17.12
CA GLY A 740 7.56 19.19 -17.31
C GLY A 740 7.39 19.96 -15.99
N VAL A 741 8.22 19.70 -14.97
CA VAL A 741 8.16 20.38 -13.68
C VAL A 741 8.59 21.84 -13.84
N THR A 742 7.77 22.74 -13.33
CA THR A 742 8.11 24.17 -13.21
C THR A 742 8.91 24.36 -11.93
N ILE A 743 10.17 24.77 -12.06
CA ILE A 743 11.07 25.01 -10.93
C ILE A 743 11.19 26.52 -10.72
N THR A 744 10.80 26.99 -9.53
CA THR A 744 10.96 28.38 -9.08
C THR A 744 12.28 28.47 -8.31
N GLN A 745 13.22 29.30 -8.79
CA GLN A 745 14.51 29.51 -8.13
C GLN A 745 14.37 30.39 -6.89
N ASN A 746 15.28 30.23 -5.93
CA ASN A 746 15.28 30.99 -4.67
C ASN A 746 15.27 32.50 -4.91
N GLU A 747 16.06 32.99 -5.90
CA GLU A 747 16.16 34.41 -6.29
C GLU A 747 14.86 34.99 -6.88
N ASP A 748 13.94 34.14 -7.34
CA ASP A 748 12.62 34.53 -7.84
C ASP A 748 11.54 34.56 -6.74
N MET A 749 11.92 34.24 -5.49
CA MET A 749 11.01 34.13 -4.35
C MET A 749 11.17 35.30 -3.37
N ASP A 750 10.07 35.70 -2.75
CA ASP A 750 10.07 36.65 -1.62
C ASP A 750 10.36 35.90 -0.30
N ILE A 751 11.63 35.48 -0.13
CA ILE A 751 12.10 34.73 1.06
C ILE A 751 11.87 35.54 2.34
N ASP A 752 11.95 36.88 2.28
CA ASP A 752 11.72 37.72 3.45
C ASP A 752 10.27 37.61 3.96
N SER A 753 9.29 37.34 3.08
CA SER A 753 7.91 37.11 3.50
C SER A 753 7.77 35.83 4.33
N PHE A 754 8.51 34.77 3.98
CA PHE A 754 8.53 33.52 4.72
C PHE A 754 9.26 33.65 6.04
N LYS A 755 10.43 34.29 6.06
CA LYS A 755 11.19 34.59 7.29
C LYS A 755 10.35 35.36 8.30
N LYS A 756 9.65 36.41 7.82
CA LYS A 756 8.80 37.24 8.66
C LYS A 756 7.60 36.47 9.24
N ALA A 757 7.05 35.53 8.52
CA ALA A 757 5.91 34.75 9.00
C ALA A 757 6.27 33.80 10.15
N VAL A 758 7.53 33.37 10.24
CA VAL A 758 8.06 32.50 11.28
C VAL A 758 8.90 33.26 12.34
N ASP A 759 8.85 34.58 12.31
CA ASP A 759 9.55 35.40 13.33
C ASP A 759 9.18 34.95 14.75
N GLY A 760 10.20 34.77 15.63
CA GLY A 760 10.03 34.23 16.96
C GLY A 760 9.70 32.74 17.04
N ILE A 761 10.04 31.95 16.02
CA ILE A 761 9.84 30.48 16.05
C ILE A 761 10.86 29.80 16.97
N ASP A 762 12.08 30.34 17.09
CA ASP A 762 13.14 29.85 17.96
C ASP A 762 12.77 30.06 19.43
N GLU A 763 12.21 31.21 19.82
CA GLU A 763 11.69 31.41 21.18
C GLU A 763 10.49 30.51 21.47
N TRP A 764 9.60 30.29 20.48
CA TRP A 764 8.52 29.33 20.63
C TRP A 764 9.05 27.93 20.83
N TYR A 765 10.04 27.50 20.03
CA TYR A 765 10.64 26.18 20.12
C TYR A 765 11.40 25.99 21.43
N GLN A 766 12.20 26.98 21.84
CA GLN A 766 12.89 26.96 23.17
C GLN A 766 11.87 26.74 24.29
N LYS A 767 10.77 27.51 24.27
CA LYS A 767 9.74 27.41 25.30
C LYS A 767 9.05 26.04 25.27
N GLU A 768 8.79 25.49 24.10
CA GLU A 768 8.19 24.15 23.92
C GLU A 768 9.09 23.08 24.58
N LEU A 769 10.41 23.18 24.40
CA LEU A 769 11.38 22.28 25.04
C LEU A 769 11.41 22.45 26.55
N GLU A 770 11.46 23.69 27.03
CA GLU A 770 11.48 24.01 28.48
C GLU A 770 10.18 23.52 29.16
N ASP A 771 9.02 23.71 28.54
CA ASP A 771 7.72 23.23 29.03
C ASP A 771 7.64 21.68 29.12
N GLN A 772 8.43 20.98 28.32
CA GLN A 772 8.59 19.52 28.36
C GLN A 772 9.70 19.03 29.30
N GLY A 773 10.44 19.95 29.93
CA GLY A 773 11.45 19.66 30.97
C GLY A 773 12.89 19.53 30.45
N TYR A 774 13.18 20.03 29.25
CA TYR A 774 14.53 20.05 28.69
C TYR A 774 15.24 21.36 29.10
N ASP A 775 16.00 21.32 30.17
CA ASP A 775 16.72 22.50 30.75
C ASP A 775 17.89 22.98 29.87
N ASP A 776 18.37 22.13 28.96
CA ASP A 776 19.48 22.39 28.04
C ASP A 776 19.03 23.07 26.72
N ALA A 777 17.73 23.30 26.53
CA ALA A 777 17.14 23.83 25.30
C ALA A 777 17.82 25.09 24.78
N LYS A 778 18.05 26.06 25.65
CA LYS A 778 18.71 27.33 25.30
C LYS A 778 20.15 27.14 24.84
N GLU A 779 20.89 26.28 25.52
CA GLU A 779 22.30 26.00 25.18
C GLU A 779 22.41 25.24 23.87
N LEU A 780 21.50 24.32 23.64
CA LEU A 780 21.43 23.56 22.40
C LEU A 780 21.14 24.49 21.20
N ILE A 781 20.10 25.33 21.28
CA ILE A 781 19.77 26.28 20.21
C ILE A 781 20.91 27.23 19.93
N ALA A 782 21.56 27.79 21.00
CA ALA A 782 22.70 28.70 20.86
C ALA A 782 23.93 28.05 20.21
N ALA A 783 24.10 26.72 20.31
CA ALA A 783 25.19 25.99 19.64
C ALA A 783 25.00 25.92 18.12
N PHE A 784 23.76 26.07 17.64
CA PHE A 784 23.44 26.08 16.22
C PHE A 784 23.31 27.48 15.62
N GLN A 785 23.13 28.53 16.43
CA GLN A 785 23.10 29.93 15.99
C GLN A 785 24.51 30.52 15.89
#